data_0b1ddd50634d53cdf60b47626a26a03f
#
_entry.id   0b1ddd50634d53cdf60b47626a26a03f
#
_cell.length_a   1.000
_cell.length_b   1.000
_cell.length_c   1.000
_cell.angle_alpha   90.00
_cell.angle_beta   90.00
_cell.angle_gamma   90.00
#
_symmetry.space_group_name_H-M   'P 1'
#
loop_
_entity.id
_entity.type
_entity.pdbx_description
1 polymer ?
#
loop_
_entity_poly.entity_id
_entity_poly.type
_entity_poly.pdbx_seq_one_letter_code
_entity_poly.pdbx_strand_id
1 'polypeptide(L)'
;MTITPLDTLDFDGEPFDVLAWTLALEPATSPASQPSTAPAPPTHTSSVPAVQPATVPVTAVQPPTAPAAVTGPVDAIAALLQEVRSELVTAHLSAMDVQTALQRRTLDTLGEQGARSGREPVPAPTTWAEQTFAVMIDYTPATGSTVSAAPGHPVVFELPPPATTMNAFKFLARTPITALDDDALAALGRGEIAAVFGPAYDQEGVNPDIRLTDGVHGNLTEVLEIAGREGPWARGRLRASCRIDGPDAVTAATELAWQAAQVLAVRAGLHLCLAGARFQASEPLEVTVSAPMTGPAELIADVIQIDLLPRPWLRINAEIRCAGAVVATVHGLALEIREEQGLAIGPDAGGEISRFLGRRNVFGQRALLGEFHMTHSARGDLGIALGPEFSAYAGRRATRMPNHGLQLCDRVMGVDGRRGQLDAGSAHTEYDSPADSWYYVESANASMPNVVYMETSLQSALLLGYFLGATLTSPEEDFSLRNLDGSATVLREVDLRDKTIQQTSRLIDTTVLVGVVLQTFSYELAVDGEPFYAGESLFGFFNAAALANQNGLDNGEFVPTWLDRQERRPAVRVIDVAARRASGTGIPCAVGHLAMLDHIETVDGAGEFGLGYLRATRAVRTDDWFFGYHFYLDPVMPGSLGVEAVIQAMQEWAVDTGLAAELVAPEFVVPVGVALSWRYRGQILASDELMTLEVHIRSVERRPGRIRVIADASVWKPNMRIYELTGVAVELRDGDAQPW
;
A
#
# COMPACT_ATOMS: atom_id res chain seq x y z
N MET A 1 -7.16 25.91 -32.63
CA MET A 1 -7.34 24.51 -33.02
C MET A 1 -8.42 23.96 -32.13
N THR A 2 -9.54 23.58 -32.68
CA THR A 2 -10.70 23.09 -31.96
C THR A 2 -10.44 21.67 -31.54
N ILE A 3 -10.41 21.40 -30.24
CA ILE A 3 -10.27 20.05 -29.69
C ILE A 3 -11.60 19.36 -29.91
N THR A 4 -11.61 18.33 -30.76
CA THR A 4 -12.72 17.40 -30.92
C THR A 4 -12.86 16.59 -29.61
N PRO A 5 -14.05 16.43 -29.04
CA PRO A 5 -14.22 15.52 -27.91
C PRO A 5 -13.81 14.11 -28.33
N LEU A 6 -13.04 13.42 -27.49
CA LEU A 6 -12.81 11.98 -27.62
C LEU A 6 -14.16 11.30 -27.63
N ASP A 7 -14.52 10.70 -28.77
CA ASP A 7 -15.66 9.81 -28.88
C ASP A 7 -15.51 8.71 -27.82
N THR A 8 -16.59 8.46 -27.11
CA THR A 8 -16.75 7.37 -26.14
C THR A 8 -16.08 6.11 -26.66
N LEU A 9 -15.06 5.64 -25.93
CA LEU A 9 -14.47 4.33 -26.17
C LEU A 9 -15.58 3.31 -25.95
N ASP A 10 -16.10 2.74 -27.03
CA ASP A 10 -16.99 1.59 -26.98
C ASP A 10 -16.20 0.42 -26.37
N PHE A 11 -16.61 0.00 -25.20
CA PHE A 11 -16.17 -1.26 -24.62
C PHE A 11 -16.80 -2.40 -25.45
N ASP A 12 -16.07 -2.95 -26.44
CA ASP A 12 -16.46 -4.15 -27.19
C ASP A 12 -16.29 -5.45 -26.38
N GLY A 13 -16.25 -5.34 -25.06
CA GLY A 13 -16.36 -6.46 -24.14
C GLY A 13 -17.79 -6.56 -23.62
N GLU A 14 -18.38 -7.76 -23.57
CA GLU A 14 -19.66 -7.96 -22.92
C GLU A 14 -19.63 -7.32 -21.53
N PRO A 15 -20.63 -6.50 -21.17
CA PRO A 15 -20.66 -5.84 -19.88
C PRO A 15 -20.60 -6.90 -18.78
N PHE A 16 -19.82 -6.62 -17.70
CA PHE A 16 -19.75 -7.46 -16.52
C PHE A 16 -21.18 -7.74 -16.04
N ASP A 17 -21.64 -8.99 -16.22
CA ASP A 17 -22.96 -9.39 -15.79
C ASP A 17 -22.99 -9.58 -14.27
N VAL A 18 -23.24 -8.47 -13.58
CA VAL A 18 -23.41 -8.41 -12.14
C VAL A 18 -24.51 -9.36 -11.67
N LEU A 19 -25.55 -9.56 -12.48
CA LEU A 19 -26.66 -10.46 -12.18
C LEU A 19 -26.23 -11.94 -12.26
N ALA A 20 -25.47 -12.33 -13.28
CA ALA A 20 -24.92 -13.67 -13.39
C ALA A 20 -23.96 -13.97 -12.25
N TRP A 21 -23.17 -12.98 -11.83
CA TRP A 21 -22.24 -13.11 -10.70
C TRP A 21 -22.98 -13.16 -9.35
N THR A 22 -24.06 -12.38 -9.18
CA THR A 22 -24.88 -12.37 -7.95
C THR A 22 -25.76 -13.63 -7.85
N LEU A 23 -26.23 -14.17 -8.97
CA LEU A 23 -26.96 -15.45 -9.01
C LEU A 23 -26.07 -16.66 -8.70
N ALA A 24 -24.76 -16.56 -8.99
CA ALA A 24 -23.76 -17.53 -8.54
C ALA A 24 -23.49 -17.50 -7.03
N LEU A 25 -23.98 -16.48 -6.31
CA LEU A 25 -23.88 -16.35 -4.85
C LEU A 25 -25.03 -17.04 -4.10
N GLU A 26 -26.03 -17.59 -4.78
CA GLU A 26 -27.05 -18.41 -4.11
C GLU A 26 -26.42 -19.76 -3.68
N PRO A 27 -26.57 -20.17 -2.40
CA PRO A 27 -26.00 -21.44 -1.92
C PRO A 27 -26.65 -22.59 -2.69
N ALA A 28 -25.81 -23.44 -3.30
CA ALA A 28 -26.23 -24.65 -3.96
C ALA A 28 -27.07 -25.49 -2.98
N THR A 29 -28.36 -25.63 -3.27
CA THR A 29 -29.25 -26.52 -2.51
C THR A 29 -28.77 -27.96 -2.72
N SER A 30 -28.27 -28.57 -1.66
CA SER A 30 -27.89 -29.99 -1.63
C SER A 30 -29.08 -30.86 -2.10
N PRO A 31 -28.85 -31.91 -2.89
CA PRO A 31 -29.89 -32.80 -3.36
C PRO A 31 -30.52 -33.54 -2.17
N ALA A 32 -31.84 -33.55 -2.12
CA ALA A 32 -32.64 -34.21 -1.09
C ALA A 32 -32.31 -35.70 -1.01
N SER A 33 -31.75 -36.13 0.10
CA SER A 33 -31.65 -37.52 0.49
C SER A 33 -33.01 -38.03 1.00
N GLN A 34 -33.46 -39.17 0.48
CA GLN A 34 -34.69 -39.86 0.84
C GLN A 34 -34.72 -40.22 2.33
N PRO A 35 -35.90 -40.27 2.98
CA PRO A 35 -36.02 -40.54 4.41
C PRO A 35 -35.79 -42.02 4.74
N SER A 36 -34.82 -42.29 5.58
CA SER A 36 -34.67 -43.60 6.27
C SER A 36 -35.50 -43.58 7.52
N THR A 37 -36.37 -44.58 7.66
CA THR A 37 -37.20 -44.84 8.86
C THR A 37 -36.36 -45.45 9.96
N ALA A 38 -36.33 -44.80 11.11
CA ALA A 38 -35.90 -45.41 12.40
C ALA A 38 -36.74 -44.83 13.57
N PRO A 39 -36.98 -45.62 14.63
CA PRO A 39 -38.11 -45.47 15.54
C PRO A 39 -37.89 -44.44 16.66
N ALA A 40 -39.00 -43.88 17.16
CA ALA A 40 -39.07 -42.85 18.19
C ALA A 40 -38.60 -43.35 19.57
N PRO A 41 -37.88 -42.53 20.37
CA PRO A 41 -37.69 -42.76 21.80
C PRO A 41 -38.78 -42.11 22.64
N PRO A 42 -38.94 -42.54 23.90
CA PRO A 42 -40.16 -42.31 24.72
C PRO A 42 -40.20 -40.90 25.34
N THR A 43 -41.42 -40.42 25.48
CA THR A 43 -41.83 -39.19 26.15
C THR A 43 -41.54 -39.18 27.64
N HIS A 44 -40.74 -38.23 28.13
CA HIS A 44 -40.76 -37.82 29.54
C HIS A 44 -41.39 -36.41 29.63
N THR A 45 -42.57 -36.37 30.27
CA THR A 45 -43.25 -35.18 30.71
C THR A 45 -42.58 -34.62 31.97
N SER A 46 -42.09 -33.40 31.92
CA SER A 46 -41.75 -32.62 33.11
C SER A 46 -42.38 -31.23 32.96
N SER A 47 -43.28 -30.96 33.88
CA SER A 47 -44.05 -29.73 34.02
C SER A 47 -43.21 -28.61 34.63
N VAL A 48 -43.13 -27.48 33.93
CA VAL A 48 -42.60 -26.22 34.50
C VAL A 48 -43.73 -25.20 34.57
N PRO A 49 -43.89 -24.46 35.67
CA PRO A 49 -45.02 -23.56 35.86
C PRO A 49 -44.92 -22.29 35.03
N ALA A 50 -46.07 -21.85 34.52
CA ALA A 50 -46.22 -20.63 33.74
C ALA A 50 -45.95 -19.36 34.55
N VAL A 51 -45.06 -18.52 34.08
CA VAL A 51 -44.89 -17.12 34.52
C VAL A 51 -45.74 -16.24 33.61
N GLN A 52 -46.69 -15.50 34.18
CA GLN A 52 -47.51 -14.52 33.48
C GLN A 52 -46.67 -13.34 33.02
N PRO A 53 -46.88 -12.82 31.81
CA PRO A 53 -46.20 -11.59 31.37
C PRO A 53 -46.86 -10.35 31.95
N ALA A 54 -46.02 -9.44 32.45
CA ALA A 54 -46.44 -8.12 32.90
C ALA A 54 -46.84 -7.25 31.68
N THR A 55 -48.03 -6.70 31.74
CA THR A 55 -48.58 -5.78 30.77
C THR A 55 -47.92 -4.40 30.88
N VAL A 56 -47.27 -3.95 29.83
CA VAL A 56 -46.82 -2.57 29.65
C VAL A 56 -47.88 -1.83 28.82
N PRO A 57 -48.31 -0.62 29.18
CA PRO A 57 -49.35 0.09 28.41
C PRO A 57 -48.81 0.56 27.03
N VAL A 58 -49.45 0.10 25.97
CA VAL A 58 -49.21 0.56 24.62
C VAL A 58 -49.95 1.89 24.39
N THR A 59 -49.21 2.94 24.16
CA THR A 59 -49.78 4.23 23.72
C THR A 59 -50.21 4.06 22.24
N ALA A 60 -51.48 4.30 21.96
CA ALA A 60 -52.07 4.17 20.64
C ALA A 60 -51.47 5.19 19.67
N VAL A 61 -50.80 4.69 18.65
CA VAL A 61 -50.40 5.48 17.46
C VAL A 61 -51.57 5.44 16.47
N GLN A 62 -52.05 6.59 16.03
CA GLN A 62 -53.10 6.68 15.00
C GLN A 62 -52.63 6.03 13.69
N PRO A 63 -53.48 5.29 12.98
CA PRO A 63 -53.13 4.70 11.70
C PRO A 63 -52.94 5.79 10.64
N PRO A 64 -51.92 5.63 9.74
CA PRO A 64 -51.76 6.53 8.64
C PRO A 64 -52.94 6.46 7.64
N THR A 65 -53.33 7.60 7.12
CA THR A 65 -54.36 7.75 6.06
C THR A 65 -54.01 6.88 4.86
N ALA A 66 -55.00 6.16 4.37
CA ALA A 66 -54.89 5.26 3.21
C ALA A 66 -54.27 5.96 1.98
N PRO A 67 -53.34 5.32 1.29
CA PRO A 67 -52.79 5.88 0.03
C PRO A 67 -53.83 5.85 -1.09
N ALA A 68 -53.74 6.86 -1.98
CA ALA A 68 -54.57 6.98 -3.17
C ALA A 68 -54.38 5.76 -4.08
N ALA A 69 -55.47 5.38 -4.80
CA ALA A 69 -55.53 4.19 -5.62
C ALA A 69 -54.38 4.08 -6.63
N VAL A 70 -53.65 2.95 -6.54
CA VAL A 70 -52.56 2.55 -7.45
C VAL A 70 -53.17 2.14 -8.79
N THR A 71 -52.75 2.74 -9.91
CA THR A 71 -53.39 2.61 -11.23
C THR A 71 -52.67 1.70 -12.23
N GLY A 72 -51.64 0.90 -11.81
CA GLY A 72 -50.94 -0.01 -12.72
C GLY A 72 -50.25 -1.20 -12.01
N PRO A 73 -50.02 -2.32 -12.73
CA PRO A 73 -49.40 -3.51 -12.16
C PRO A 73 -47.93 -3.28 -11.70
N VAL A 74 -47.22 -2.35 -12.29
CA VAL A 74 -45.83 -2.00 -11.92
C VAL A 74 -45.80 -1.26 -10.58
N ASP A 75 -46.77 -0.38 -10.35
CA ASP A 75 -46.91 0.38 -9.11
C ASP A 75 -47.31 -0.53 -7.93
N ALA A 76 -48.10 -1.57 -8.19
CA ALA A 76 -48.49 -2.56 -7.20
C ALA A 76 -47.30 -3.43 -6.76
N ILE A 77 -46.42 -3.81 -7.68
CA ILE A 77 -45.19 -4.55 -7.37
C ILE A 77 -44.20 -3.67 -6.59
N ALA A 78 -44.05 -2.41 -6.97
CA ALA A 78 -43.20 -1.45 -6.26
C ALA A 78 -43.67 -1.23 -4.83
N ALA A 79 -44.99 -1.09 -4.62
CA ALA A 79 -45.57 -0.96 -3.27
C ALA A 79 -45.35 -2.22 -2.40
N LEU A 80 -45.52 -3.41 -2.98
CA LEU A 80 -45.29 -4.69 -2.31
C LEU A 80 -43.79 -4.85 -1.91
N LEU A 81 -42.88 -4.52 -2.79
CA LEU A 81 -41.46 -4.56 -2.52
C LEU A 81 -41.06 -3.57 -1.41
N GLN A 82 -41.67 -2.40 -1.36
CA GLN A 82 -41.46 -1.41 -0.31
C GLN A 82 -41.98 -1.89 1.05
N GLU A 83 -43.14 -2.58 1.06
CA GLU A 83 -43.73 -3.17 2.26
C GLU A 83 -42.83 -4.31 2.81
N VAL A 84 -42.41 -5.25 1.97
CA VAL A 84 -41.48 -6.33 2.33
C VAL A 84 -40.18 -5.79 2.87
N ARG A 85 -39.62 -4.75 2.23
CA ARG A 85 -38.40 -4.09 2.69
C ARG A 85 -38.57 -3.45 4.06
N SER A 86 -39.72 -2.80 4.32
CA SER A 86 -40.03 -2.20 5.63
C SER A 86 -40.16 -3.26 6.73
N GLU A 87 -40.79 -4.39 6.44
CA GLU A 87 -40.93 -5.50 7.39
C GLU A 87 -39.57 -6.16 7.70
N LEU A 88 -38.72 -6.35 6.68
CA LEU A 88 -37.33 -6.86 6.87
C LEU A 88 -36.48 -5.95 7.75
N VAL A 89 -36.55 -4.64 7.53
CA VAL A 89 -35.82 -3.66 8.36
C VAL A 89 -36.33 -3.71 9.80
N THR A 90 -37.63 -3.78 10.00
CA THR A 90 -38.24 -3.86 11.34
C THR A 90 -37.84 -5.14 12.08
N ALA A 91 -37.83 -6.27 11.38
CA ALA A 91 -37.38 -7.55 11.91
C ALA A 91 -35.90 -7.53 12.30
N HIS A 92 -35.07 -6.90 11.45
CA HIS A 92 -33.64 -6.76 11.73
C HIS A 92 -33.35 -5.88 12.96
N LEU A 93 -34.01 -4.74 13.08
CA LEU A 93 -33.88 -3.85 14.25
C LEU A 93 -34.32 -4.56 15.54
N SER A 94 -35.40 -5.33 15.48
CA SER A 94 -35.87 -6.13 16.63
C SER A 94 -34.85 -7.21 17.03
N ALA A 95 -34.20 -7.85 16.08
CA ALA A 95 -33.13 -8.83 16.33
C ALA A 95 -31.90 -8.18 17.00
N MET A 96 -31.52 -6.99 16.58
CA MET A 96 -30.42 -6.21 17.18
C MET A 96 -30.74 -5.80 18.61
N ASP A 97 -31.98 -5.39 18.90
CA ASP A 97 -32.39 -5.04 20.25
C ASP A 97 -32.33 -6.27 21.22
N VAL A 98 -32.76 -7.44 20.76
CA VAL A 98 -32.63 -8.69 21.48
C VAL A 98 -31.17 -9.05 21.75
N GLN A 99 -30.32 -8.91 20.75
CA GLN A 99 -28.88 -9.17 20.89
C GLN A 99 -28.23 -8.22 21.90
N THR A 100 -28.57 -6.93 21.84
CA THR A 100 -28.09 -5.91 22.78
C THR A 100 -28.54 -6.21 24.22
N ALA A 101 -29.80 -6.61 24.40
CA ALA A 101 -30.33 -7.00 25.70
C ALA A 101 -29.64 -8.25 26.27
N LEU A 102 -29.32 -9.23 25.39
CA LEU A 102 -28.59 -10.44 25.78
C LEU A 102 -27.14 -10.10 26.20
N GLN A 103 -26.47 -9.26 25.48
CA GLN A 103 -25.12 -8.79 25.82
C GLN A 103 -25.09 -8.06 27.15
N ARG A 104 -26.02 -7.13 27.39
CA ARG A 104 -26.15 -6.44 28.68
C ARG A 104 -26.35 -7.45 29.84
N ARG A 105 -27.25 -8.39 29.67
CA ARG A 105 -27.53 -9.42 30.70
C ARG A 105 -26.29 -10.30 30.95
N THR A 106 -25.52 -10.62 29.94
CA THR A 106 -24.25 -11.37 30.07
C THR A 106 -23.22 -10.56 30.86
N LEU A 107 -23.09 -9.28 30.60
CA LEU A 107 -22.16 -8.37 31.29
C LEU A 107 -22.59 -8.19 32.77
N ASP A 108 -23.90 -8.04 33.04
CA ASP A 108 -24.43 -7.94 34.40
C ASP A 108 -24.14 -9.23 35.20
N THR A 109 -24.33 -10.40 34.58
CA THR A 109 -24.07 -11.71 35.22
C THR A 109 -22.56 -11.89 35.49
N LEU A 110 -21.68 -11.47 34.60
CA LEU A 110 -20.22 -11.50 34.80
C LEU A 110 -19.78 -10.50 35.88
N GLY A 111 -20.40 -9.32 35.93
CA GLY A 111 -20.19 -8.34 36.99
C GLY A 111 -20.59 -8.86 38.39
N GLU A 112 -21.74 -9.54 38.51
CA GLU A 112 -22.18 -10.17 39.75
C GLU A 112 -21.28 -11.34 40.19
N GLN A 113 -20.74 -12.13 39.25
CA GLN A 113 -19.78 -13.19 39.55
C GLN A 113 -18.42 -12.64 40.00
N GLY A 114 -17.98 -11.51 39.40
CA GLY A 114 -16.78 -10.79 39.81
C GLY A 114 -16.87 -10.24 41.23
N ALA A 115 -18.02 -9.68 41.59
CA ALA A 115 -18.30 -9.15 42.94
C ALA A 115 -18.30 -10.24 44.02
N ARG A 116 -18.71 -11.48 43.70
CA ARG A 116 -18.71 -12.63 44.62
C ARG A 116 -17.33 -13.25 44.83
N SER A 117 -16.38 -13.03 43.91
CA SER A 117 -15.04 -13.62 43.98
C SER A 117 -14.01 -12.80 44.75
N GLY A 118 -14.37 -11.62 45.29
CA GLY A 118 -13.48 -10.80 46.12
C GLY A 118 -12.20 -10.32 45.49
N ARG A 119 -12.10 -10.32 44.14
CA ARG A 119 -11.01 -9.71 43.41
C ARG A 119 -11.26 -8.21 43.21
N GLU A 120 -10.26 -7.39 43.55
CA GLU A 120 -10.28 -5.96 43.20
C GLU A 120 -10.57 -5.76 41.72
N PRO A 121 -11.39 -4.76 41.36
CA PRO A 121 -11.68 -4.47 39.98
C PRO A 121 -10.38 -4.11 39.26
N VAL A 122 -10.03 -4.86 38.23
CA VAL A 122 -8.97 -4.49 37.28
C VAL A 122 -9.43 -3.20 36.66
N PRO A 123 -8.61 -2.12 36.64
CA PRO A 123 -8.98 -0.88 35.99
C PRO A 123 -9.30 -1.19 34.53
N ALA A 124 -10.35 -0.57 33.99
CA ALA A 124 -10.75 -0.72 32.61
C ALA A 124 -9.57 -0.39 31.72
N PRO A 125 -9.26 -1.23 30.69
CA PRO A 125 -8.15 -0.97 29.81
C PRO A 125 -8.37 0.37 29.11
N THR A 126 -7.43 1.27 29.27
CA THR A 126 -7.31 2.49 28.48
C THR A 126 -7.21 2.07 27.02
N THR A 127 -8.24 2.38 26.27
CA THR A 127 -8.45 2.21 24.84
C THR A 127 -7.69 1.07 24.14
N TRP A 128 -8.43 0.16 23.51
CA TRP A 128 -7.93 -0.97 22.73
C TRP A 128 -6.85 -0.59 21.66
N ALA A 129 -6.83 0.66 21.23
CA ALA A 129 -5.84 1.19 20.31
C ALA A 129 -4.39 1.09 20.85
N GLU A 130 -4.16 1.36 22.13
CA GLU A 130 -2.81 1.30 22.72
C GLU A 130 -2.29 -0.14 22.86
N GLN A 131 -3.16 -1.11 23.13
CA GLN A 131 -2.76 -2.51 23.27
C GLN A 131 -2.52 -3.20 21.93
N THR A 132 -3.28 -2.85 20.88
CA THR A 132 -3.12 -3.45 19.56
C THR A 132 -1.86 -2.95 18.83
N PHE A 133 -1.47 -1.69 19.07
CA PHE A 133 -0.20 -1.14 18.53
C PHE A 133 1.03 -1.79 19.15
N ALA A 134 0.99 -2.19 20.42
CA ALA A 134 2.11 -2.84 21.09
C ALA A 134 2.43 -4.24 20.55
N VAL A 135 1.44 -4.92 19.95
CA VAL A 135 1.61 -6.28 19.37
C VAL A 135 2.04 -6.23 17.90
N MET A 136 1.77 -5.11 17.19
CA MET A 136 2.00 -5.00 15.75
C MET A 136 3.32 -4.33 15.36
N ILE A 137 4.00 -3.73 16.30
CA ILE A 137 5.34 -3.17 16.10
C ILE A 137 6.22 -3.88 17.11
N ASP A 138 7.24 -4.61 16.66
CA ASP A 138 8.28 -5.22 17.50
C ASP A 138 9.08 -4.18 18.32
N TYR A 139 8.52 -2.99 18.44
CA TYR A 139 9.10 -1.88 19.17
C TYR A 139 8.03 -0.92 19.71
N THR A 140 7.84 -0.96 21.03
CA THR A 140 7.20 0.12 21.81
C THR A 140 8.32 1.04 22.30
N PRO A 141 8.32 2.35 21.97
CA PRO A 141 9.19 3.27 22.70
C PRO A 141 8.82 3.18 24.19
N ALA A 142 9.80 2.98 25.04
CA ALA A 142 9.59 2.93 26.48
C ALA A 142 9.09 4.30 26.95
N THR A 143 7.75 4.47 27.00
CA THR A 143 7.16 5.53 27.80
C THR A 143 7.42 5.15 29.26
N GLY A 144 8.12 6.00 29.99
CA GLY A 144 8.64 5.78 31.32
C GLY A 144 7.63 5.20 32.31
N SER A 145 7.55 3.90 32.32
CA SER A 145 7.07 3.09 33.43
C SER A 145 8.28 2.35 33.94
N THR A 146 8.70 2.69 35.13
CA THR A 146 9.67 1.92 35.90
C THR A 146 9.11 0.53 36.11
N VAL A 147 9.31 -0.36 35.13
CA VAL A 147 9.23 -1.80 35.37
C VAL A 147 10.47 -2.13 36.18
N SER A 148 10.28 -2.37 37.48
CA SER A 148 11.31 -2.98 38.33
C SER A 148 11.72 -4.29 37.68
N ALA A 149 12.78 -4.26 36.89
CA ALA A 149 13.39 -5.43 36.31
C ALA A 149 13.94 -6.30 37.43
N ALA A 150 13.51 -7.55 37.49
CA ALA A 150 14.19 -8.55 38.27
C ALA A 150 15.68 -8.58 37.82
N PRO A 151 16.64 -8.61 38.72
CA PRO A 151 18.08 -8.55 38.34
C PRO A 151 18.45 -9.86 37.63
N GLY A 152 18.81 -9.79 36.35
CA GLY A 152 19.54 -10.90 35.78
C GLY A 152 19.50 -11.20 34.28
N HIS A 153 18.76 -10.50 33.43
CA HIS A 153 18.92 -10.68 31.98
C HIS A 153 19.08 -9.34 31.27
N PRO A 154 20.20 -9.11 30.55
CA PRO A 154 20.33 -7.94 29.69
C PRO A 154 19.24 -8.04 28.61
N VAL A 155 18.47 -6.96 28.40
CA VAL A 155 17.58 -6.85 27.25
C VAL A 155 18.47 -6.79 26.01
N VAL A 156 18.58 -7.91 25.31
CA VAL A 156 19.33 -7.97 24.04
C VAL A 156 18.45 -7.30 23.01
N PHE A 157 18.81 -6.06 22.64
CA PHE A 157 18.20 -5.39 21.50
C PHE A 157 18.72 -6.08 20.23
N GLU A 158 17.83 -6.79 19.52
CA GLU A 158 18.18 -7.42 18.26
C GLU A 158 18.28 -6.34 17.18
N LEU A 159 19.48 -6.18 16.62
CA LEU A 159 19.72 -5.21 15.56
C LEU A 159 18.98 -5.66 14.29
N PRO A 160 18.21 -4.75 13.63
CA PRO A 160 17.52 -5.10 12.40
C PRO A 160 18.52 -5.42 11.28
N PRO A 161 18.11 -6.24 10.28
CA PRO A 161 18.94 -6.48 9.10
C PRO A 161 19.15 -5.18 8.31
N PRO A 162 20.19 -5.10 7.47
CA PRO A 162 20.38 -3.98 6.55
C PRO A 162 19.13 -3.76 5.66
N ALA A 163 18.86 -2.51 5.31
CA ALA A 163 17.78 -2.20 4.37
C ALA A 163 18.09 -2.75 2.98
N THR A 164 17.06 -3.26 2.31
CA THR A 164 17.08 -3.57 0.88
C THR A 164 16.61 -2.36 0.08
N THR A 165 16.78 -2.39 -1.23
CA THR A 165 16.26 -1.32 -2.11
C THR A 165 14.75 -1.16 -2.00
N MET A 166 14.03 -2.26 -1.71
CA MET A 166 12.56 -2.29 -1.60
C MET A 166 12.04 -1.69 -0.28
N ASN A 167 12.76 -1.86 0.83
CA ASN A 167 12.37 -1.36 2.15
C ASN A 167 13.22 -0.19 2.66
N ALA A 168 14.09 0.36 1.81
CA ALA A 168 14.84 1.56 2.13
C ALA A 168 13.90 2.75 2.33
N PHE A 169 14.16 3.53 3.37
CA PHE A 169 13.39 4.73 3.64
C PHE A 169 13.55 5.73 2.49
N LYS A 170 12.42 6.19 1.94
CA LYS A 170 12.37 7.24 0.94
C LYS A 170 12.41 8.59 1.65
N PHE A 171 13.45 9.37 1.45
CA PHE A 171 13.56 10.71 2.05
C PHE A 171 12.42 11.60 1.56
N LEU A 172 11.79 12.31 2.49
CA LEU A 172 10.60 13.11 2.22
C LEU A 172 10.91 14.40 1.47
N ALA A 173 12.13 14.91 1.60
CA ALA A 173 12.64 16.03 0.83
C ALA A 173 14.05 15.72 0.34
N ARG A 174 14.47 16.38 -0.73
CA ARG A 174 15.77 16.16 -1.36
C ARG A 174 16.58 17.43 -1.39
N THR A 175 17.86 17.26 -1.18
CA THR A 175 18.85 18.33 -1.24
C THR A 175 20.17 17.76 -1.74
N PRO A 176 20.97 18.50 -2.50
CA PRO A 176 22.32 18.12 -2.85
C PRO A 176 23.31 18.30 -1.69
N ILE A 177 22.88 18.92 -0.58
CA ILE A 177 23.74 19.21 0.56
C ILE A 177 24.08 17.90 1.29
N THR A 178 25.37 17.61 1.38
CA THR A 178 25.91 16.42 2.04
C THR A 178 26.95 16.75 3.13
N ALA A 179 27.25 18.05 3.35
CA ALA A 179 28.12 18.52 4.38
C ALA A 179 27.60 19.85 4.95
N LEU A 180 27.91 20.17 6.19
CA LEU A 180 27.50 21.41 6.88
C LEU A 180 28.70 22.03 7.59
N ASP A 181 28.95 23.30 7.33
CA ASP A 181 29.91 24.10 8.07
C ASP A 181 29.29 24.68 9.36
N ASP A 182 30.10 25.43 10.12
CA ASP A 182 29.68 26.06 11.37
C ASP A 182 28.52 27.05 11.18
N ASP A 183 28.50 27.81 10.07
CA ASP A 183 27.41 28.73 9.71
C ASP A 183 26.10 27.99 9.43
N ALA A 184 26.13 26.85 8.73
CA ALA A 184 24.98 26.00 8.48
C ALA A 184 24.44 25.35 9.76
N LEU A 185 25.32 24.88 10.65
CA LEU A 185 24.93 24.34 11.96
C LEU A 185 24.27 25.44 12.81
N ALA A 186 24.84 26.64 12.83
CA ALA A 186 24.25 27.79 13.52
C ALA A 186 22.89 28.18 12.94
N ALA A 187 22.71 28.10 11.62
CA ALA A 187 21.40 28.31 10.98
C ALA A 187 20.37 27.25 11.40
N LEU A 188 20.76 25.96 11.49
CA LEU A 188 19.90 24.91 12.03
C LEU A 188 19.55 25.17 13.51
N GLY A 189 20.49 25.70 14.31
CA GLY A 189 20.24 26.14 15.69
C GLY A 189 19.20 27.26 15.81
N ARG A 190 19.08 28.10 14.79
CA ARG A 190 18.03 29.14 14.70
C ARG A 190 16.72 28.62 14.07
N GLY A 191 16.68 27.37 13.62
CA GLY A 191 15.52 26.78 12.93
C GLY A 191 15.41 27.19 11.45
N GLU A 192 16.46 27.72 10.84
CA GLU A 192 16.50 28.19 9.44
C GLU A 192 16.79 27.01 8.48
N ILE A 193 15.99 25.94 8.58
CA ILE A 193 16.23 24.67 7.90
C ILE A 193 16.26 24.81 6.39
N ALA A 194 15.32 25.58 5.84
CA ALA A 194 15.23 25.81 4.40
C ALA A 194 16.41 26.63 3.84
N ALA A 195 17.03 27.48 4.66
CA ALA A 195 18.25 28.17 4.26
C ALA A 195 19.44 27.23 4.08
N VAL A 196 19.46 26.12 4.84
CA VAL A 196 20.53 25.11 4.79
C VAL A 196 20.24 24.06 3.69
N PHE A 197 19.07 23.45 3.70
CA PHE A 197 18.76 22.30 2.84
C PHE A 197 17.95 22.62 1.59
N GLY A 198 17.47 23.86 1.46
CA GLY A 198 16.72 24.34 0.30
C GLY A 198 15.20 24.37 0.50
N PRO A 199 14.46 24.93 -0.49
CA PRO A 199 13.05 25.27 -0.35
C PRO A 199 12.12 24.07 -0.11
N ALA A 200 12.51 22.87 -0.48
CA ALA A 200 11.73 21.65 -0.19
C ALA A 200 11.60 21.35 1.31
N TYR A 201 12.44 21.97 2.15
CA TYR A 201 12.44 21.87 3.61
C TYR A 201 11.72 23.02 4.30
N ASP A 202 11.11 23.94 3.54
CA ASP A 202 10.40 25.09 4.11
C ASP A 202 9.05 24.67 4.69
N GLN A 203 8.81 25.06 5.93
CA GLN A 203 7.57 24.83 6.66
C GLN A 203 6.84 26.11 7.03
N GLU A 204 7.24 27.26 6.51
CA GLU A 204 6.60 28.57 6.79
C GLU A 204 6.45 28.86 8.29
N GLY A 205 7.38 28.40 9.11
CA GLY A 205 7.39 28.65 10.55
C GLY A 205 6.37 27.83 11.37
N VAL A 206 5.74 26.81 10.79
CA VAL A 206 4.79 25.94 11.53
C VAL A 206 5.46 25.08 12.60
N ASN A 207 6.79 24.87 12.54
CA ASN A 207 7.58 24.07 13.49
C ASN A 207 8.74 24.87 14.08
N PRO A 208 8.49 25.92 14.88
CA PRO A 208 9.55 26.79 15.42
C PRO A 208 10.49 26.04 16.41
N ASP A 209 10.04 24.95 16.98
CA ASP A 209 10.82 24.13 17.95
C ASP A 209 11.70 23.06 17.28
N ILE A 210 11.60 22.89 15.96
CA ILE A 210 12.50 22.03 15.19
C ILE A 210 13.78 22.82 14.89
N ARG A 211 14.78 22.63 15.74
CA ARG A 211 16.10 23.27 15.63
C ARG A 211 17.17 22.40 16.27
N LEU A 212 18.40 22.56 15.81
CA LEU A 212 19.56 21.93 16.42
C LEU A 212 19.76 22.48 17.82
N THR A 213 19.94 21.60 18.79
CA THR A 213 20.16 22.00 20.20
C THR A 213 21.64 22.07 20.51
N ASP A 214 22.04 23.09 21.25
CA ASP A 214 23.40 23.18 21.79
C ASP A 214 23.58 22.18 22.94
N GLY A 215 24.75 21.53 22.99
CA GLY A 215 25.18 20.73 24.12
C GLY A 215 25.97 21.56 25.13
N VAL A 216 25.87 21.17 26.38
CA VAL A 216 26.64 21.80 27.47
C VAL A 216 28.08 21.26 27.53
N HIS A 217 28.24 19.98 27.22
CA HIS A 217 29.50 19.25 27.32
C HIS A 217 30.09 18.86 25.96
N GLY A 218 29.27 18.82 24.88
CA GLY A 218 29.73 18.45 23.56
C GLY A 218 28.91 19.09 22.45
N ASN A 219 29.60 19.62 21.41
CA ASN A 219 28.94 20.23 20.26
C ASN A 219 29.56 19.76 18.95
N LEU A 220 28.71 19.56 17.93
CA LEU A 220 29.17 19.43 16.55
C LEU A 220 29.75 20.77 16.09
N THR A 221 30.88 20.73 15.39
CA THR A 221 31.54 21.93 14.84
C THR A 221 31.47 21.93 13.31
N GLU A 222 31.36 20.77 12.68
CA GLU A 222 31.25 20.62 11.25
C GLU A 222 30.67 19.23 10.95
N VAL A 223 29.75 19.12 10.00
CA VAL A 223 29.32 17.83 9.43
C VAL A 223 30.10 17.61 8.14
N LEU A 224 31.01 16.64 8.16
CA LEU A 224 31.88 16.32 7.04
C LEU A 224 31.18 15.59 5.94
N GLU A 225 30.17 14.75 6.29
CA GLU A 225 29.45 13.92 5.35
C GLU A 225 28.10 13.47 5.91
N ILE A 226 27.08 13.54 5.04
CA ILE A 226 25.77 12.92 5.28
C ILE A 226 25.47 12.02 4.07
N ALA A 227 25.55 10.71 4.27
CA ALA A 227 25.29 9.71 3.24
C ALA A 227 23.92 9.02 3.48
N GLY A 228 23.04 9.05 2.47
CA GLY A 228 21.63 8.66 2.64
C GLY A 228 21.36 7.16 2.73
N ARG A 229 22.18 6.33 2.11
CA ARG A 229 22.03 4.85 2.07
C ARG A 229 23.29 4.10 2.43
N GLU A 230 24.20 4.74 3.09
CA GLU A 230 25.45 4.14 3.56
C GLU A 230 25.36 3.66 5.01
N GLY A 231 26.48 3.10 5.48
CA GLY A 231 26.57 2.50 6.80
C GLY A 231 26.17 1.03 6.83
N PRO A 232 26.38 0.35 7.96
CA PRO A 232 26.16 -1.09 8.10
C PRO A 232 24.70 -1.52 7.87
N TRP A 233 23.74 -0.60 8.05
CA TRP A 233 22.31 -0.87 7.88
C TRP A 233 21.72 -0.29 6.60
N ALA A 234 22.53 0.35 5.75
CA ALA A 234 22.08 0.98 4.49
C ALA A 234 20.89 1.94 4.66
N ARG A 235 20.85 2.67 5.81
CA ARG A 235 19.76 3.61 6.18
C ARG A 235 20.22 5.04 6.38
N GLY A 236 21.50 5.27 6.31
CA GLY A 236 22.14 6.58 6.41
C GLY A 236 23.26 6.60 7.43
N ARG A 237 24.25 7.46 7.15
CA ARG A 237 25.44 7.71 7.97
C ARG A 237 25.73 9.20 8.01
N LEU A 238 26.21 9.67 9.16
CA LEU A 238 26.74 11.01 9.35
C LEU A 238 28.15 10.90 9.92
N ARG A 239 29.08 11.71 9.39
CA ARG A 239 30.40 11.95 9.96
C ARG A 239 30.54 13.43 10.29
N ALA A 240 31.02 13.73 11.50
CA ALA A 240 31.17 15.11 11.96
C ALA A 240 32.43 15.32 12.79
N SER A 241 32.98 16.52 12.69
CA SER A 241 33.90 17.05 13.68
C SER A 241 33.12 17.57 14.87
N CYS A 242 33.64 17.35 16.07
CA CYS A 242 33.00 17.82 17.29
C CYS A 242 34.03 18.31 18.30
N ARG A 243 33.55 19.10 19.26
CA ARG A 243 34.35 19.61 20.39
C ARG A 243 33.71 19.17 21.70
N ILE A 244 34.54 18.74 22.63
CA ILE A 244 34.14 18.28 23.96
C ILE A 244 34.76 19.24 24.98
N ASP A 245 33.89 20.00 25.67
CA ASP A 245 34.27 21.07 26.56
C ASP A 245 34.05 20.74 28.05
N GLY A 246 33.20 19.76 28.36
CA GLY A 246 32.81 19.41 29.71
C GLY A 246 33.49 18.15 30.27
N PRO A 247 33.49 17.98 31.59
CA PRO A 247 34.13 16.84 32.26
C PRO A 247 33.25 15.57 32.23
N ASP A 248 31.94 15.68 31.96
CA ASP A 248 31.02 14.53 31.94
C ASP A 248 31.00 13.91 30.55
N ALA A 249 31.80 12.86 30.39
CA ALA A 249 31.98 12.16 29.14
C ALA A 249 30.71 11.42 28.68
N VAL A 250 29.87 10.92 29.59
CA VAL A 250 28.63 10.23 29.26
C VAL A 250 27.60 11.22 28.68
N THR A 251 27.46 12.36 29.36
CA THR A 251 26.56 13.44 28.89
C THR A 251 27.08 14.00 27.57
N ALA A 252 28.37 14.26 27.41
CA ALA A 252 28.98 14.74 26.16
C ALA A 252 28.70 13.76 24.98
N ALA A 253 28.91 12.46 25.21
CA ALA A 253 28.63 11.45 24.18
C ALA A 253 27.16 11.42 23.78
N THR A 254 26.24 11.53 24.74
CA THR A 254 24.78 11.55 24.48
C THR A 254 24.38 12.84 23.76
N GLU A 255 24.89 14.01 24.14
CA GLU A 255 24.60 15.30 23.47
C GLU A 255 25.08 15.30 22.01
N LEU A 256 26.29 14.78 21.74
CA LEU A 256 26.82 14.67 20.39
C LEU A 256 25.97 13.71 19.51
N ALA A 257 25.60 12.55 20.05
CA ALA A 257 24.75 11.60 19.36
C ALA A 257 23.34 12.20 19.11
N TRP A 258 22.82 12.97 20.07
CA TRP A 258 21.52 13.66 19.93
C TRP A 258 21.53 14.70 18.81
N GLN A 259 22.57 15.53 18.73
CA GLN A 259 22.75 16.51 17.65
C GLN A 259 22.86 15.81 16.28
N ALA A 260 23.61 14.71 16.20
CA ALA A 260 23.68 13.91 14.96
C ALA A 260 22.32 13.34 14.57
N ALA A 261 21.53 12.84 15.52
CA ALA A 261 20.16 12.35 15.26
C ALA A 261 19.25 13.48 14.76
N GLN A 262 19.35 14.70 15.32
CA GLN A 262 18.59 15.87 14.85
C GLN A 262 18.94 16.24 13.41
N VAL A 263 20.23 16.29 13.05
CA VAL A 263 20.66 16.58 11.66
C VAL A 263 20.17 15.51 10.72
N LEU A 264 20.28 14.22 11.06
CA LEU A 264 19.80 13.10 10.25
C LEU A 264 18.28 13.14 10.08
N ALA A 265 17.51 13.42 11.14
CA ALA A 265 16.06 13.53 11.11
C ALA A 265 15.59 14.68 10.21
N VAL A 266 16.22 15.85 10.33
CA VAL A 266 15.92 17.01 9.48
C VAL A 266 16.29 16.71 8.04
N ARG A 267 17.47 16.14 7.78
CA ARG A 267 17.94 15.77 6.44
C ARG A 267 17.01 14.75 5.76
N ALA A 268 16.45 13.81 6.53
CA ALA A 268 15.45 12.84 6.04
C ALA A 268 14.08 13.48 5.79
N GLY A 269 13.85 14.71 6.29
CA GLY A 269 12.57 15.42 6.17
C GLY A 269 11.51 15.00 7.19
N LEU A 270 11.86 14.29 8.27
CA LEU A 270 10.87 13.77 9.23
C LEU A 270 10.02 14.86 9.87
N HIS A 271 10.59 16.06 10.07
CA HIS A 271 9.89 17.25 10.58
C HIS A 271 8.78 17.78 9.66
N LEU A 272 8.78 17.37 8.37
CA LEU A 272 7.78 17.79 7.39
C LEU A 272 6.43 17.07 7.54
N CYS A 273 6.39 16.01 8.36
CA CYS A 273 5.20 15.17 8.54
C CYS A 273 4.12 15.80 9.43
N LEU A 274 4.50 16.67 10.36
CA LEU A 274 3.61 17.18 11.42
C LEU A 274 3.79 18.68 11.57
N ALA A 275 2.71 19.38 11.95
CA ALA A 275 2.73 20.79 12.31
C ALA A 275 2.77 20.95 13.85
N GLY A 276 3.40 22.03 14.34
CA GLY A 276 3.63 22.23 15.76
C GLY A 276 4.56 21.13 16.35
N ALA A 277 5.46 20.65 15.53
CA ALA A 277 6.32 19.52 15.86
C ALA A 277 7.52 19.93 16.73
N ARG A 278 7.95 19.00 17.55
CA ARG A 278 9.16 19.12 18.35
C ARG A 278 9.91 17.80 18.37
N PHE A 279 11.20 17.86 18.62
CA PHE A 279 12.00 16.66 18.89
C PHE A 279 11.71 16.12 20.28
N GLN A 280 11.56 14.82 20.38
CA GLN A 280 11.48 14.08 21.64
C GLN A 280 12.54 12.99 21.63
N ALA A 281 13.45 13.06 22.63
CA ALA A 281 14.47 12.04 22.81
C ALA A 281 13.89 10.86 23.62
N SER A 282 14.36 9.65 23.31
CA SER A 282 14.40 8.57 24.28
C SER A 282 15.84 8.43 24.81
N GLU A 283 15.98 7.87 26.00
CA GLU A 283 17.31 7.53 26.51
C GLU A 283 17.98 6.49 25.58
N PRO A 284 19.32 6.59 25.38
CA PRO A 284 20.05 5.56 24.67
C PRO A 284 19.96 4.23 25.43
N LEU A 285 20.00 3.12 24.71
CA LEU A 285 19.97 1.79 25.31
C LEU A 285 21.26 1.52 26.10
N GLU A 286 22.40 2.03 25.61
CA GLU A 286 23.70 1.88 26.25
C GLU A 286 24.64 3.02 25.86
N VAL A 287 25.37 3.56 26.82
CA VAL A 287 26.47 4.50 26.60
C VAL A 287 27.72 3.93 27.26
N THR A 288 28.75 3.66 26.48
CA THR A 288 30.04 3.15 27.00
C THR A 288 31.10 4.20 26.74
N VAL A 289 31.82 4.57 27.81
CA VAL A 289 33.02 5.45 27.75
C VAL A 289 34.24 4.65 28.16
N SER A 290 35.20 4.47 27.23
CA SER A 290 36.38 3.64 27.41
C SER A 290 37.66 4.45 27.72
N ALA A 291 37.64 5.77 27.44
CA ALA A 291 38.78 6.66 27.66
C ALA A 291 38.30 8.11 27.91
N PRO A 292 39.16 8.97 28.52
CA PRO A 292 38.81 10.37 28.69
C PRO A 292 38.52 11.07 27.36
N MET A 293 37.48 11.91 27.36
CA MET A 293 37.01 12.66 26.20
C MET A 293 37.21 14.16 26.48
N THR A 294 38.13 14.80 25.75
CA THR A 294 38.32 16.26 25.82
C THR A 294 38.88 16.80 24.52
N GLY A 295 38.46 18.01 24.13
CA GLY A 295 38.98 18.71 22.96
C GLY A 295 38.37 18.24 21.64
N PRO A 296 39.10 18.32 20.53
CA PRO A 296 38.61 17.91 19.21
C PRO A 296 38.39 16.40 19.13
N ALA A 297 37.26 16.00 18.55
CA ALA A 297 36.90 14.61 18.33
C ALA A 297 36.17 14.44 16.98
N GLU A 298 36.05 13.22 16.50
CA GLU A 298 35.24 12.83 15.34
C GLU A 298 34.06 11.98 15.84
N LEU A 299 32.88 12.26 15.31
CA LEU A 299 31.66 11.46 15.51
C LEU A 299 31.30 10.74 14.21
N ILE A 300 30.96 9.46 14.32
CA ILE A 300 30.32 8.67 13.26
C ILE A 300 29.00 8.17 13.81
N ALA A 301 27.89 8.54 13.16
CA ALA A 301 26.55 8.10 13.54
C ALA A 301 25.89 7.33 12.39
N ASP A 302 25.39 6.13 12.68
CA ASP A 302 24.69 5.26 11.74
C ASP A 302 23.22 5.17 12.11
N VAL A 303 22.33 5.39 11.14
CA VAL A 303 20.91 5.13 11.29
C VAL A 303 20.67 3.62 11.24
N ILE A 304 20.13 3.06 12.33
CA ILE A 304 19.81 1.63 12.43
C ILE A 304 18.33 1.35 12.13
N GLN A 305 17.45 2.30 12.41
CA GLN A 305 16.03 2.25 12.09
C GLN A 305 15.51 3.65 11.75
N ILE A 306 14.54 3.74 10.85
CA ILE A 306 13.83 4.97 10.51
C ILE A 306 12.45 4.61 10.00
N ASP A 307 11.39 5.28 10.48
CA ASP A 307 10.00 5.03 10.11
C ASP A 307 9.13 6.27 10.36
N LEU A 308 7.90 6.25 9.81
CA LEU A 308 6.88 7.25 10.05
C LEU A 308 5.82 6.80 11.06
N LEU A 309 5.81 5.54 11.48
CA LEU A 309 4.81 4.97 12.40
C LEU A 309 5.37 4.73 13.80
N PRO A 310 4.56 4.93 14.85
CA PRO A 310 3.26 5.62 14.88
C PRO A 310 3.37 7.13 14.76
N ARG A 311 4.60 7.64 14.88
CA ARG A 311 5.05 9.01 14.64
C ARG A 311 6.38 8.94 13.89
N PRO A 312 6.79 10.00 13.16
CA PRO A 312 8.09 9.99 12.49
C PRO A 312 9.23 9.87 13.50
N TRP A 313 10.12 8.92 13.29
CA TRP A 313 11.23 8.66 14.22
C TRP A 313 12.43 8.02 13.50
N LEU A 314 13.57 8.14 14.13
CA LEU A 314 14.76 7.37 13.78
C LEU A 314 15.51 6.90 15.03
N ARG A 315 16.35 5.88 14.86
CA ARG A 315 17.28 5.38 15.88
C ARG A 315 18.68 5.29 15.32
N ILE A 316 19.66 5.67 16.11
CA ILE A 316 21.06 5.67 15.71
C ILE A 316 21.94 4.89 16.68
N ASN A 317 23.07 4.41 16.14
CA ASN A 317 24.27 4.12 16.92
C ASN A 317 25.33 5.19 16.58
N ALA A 318 26.16 5.56 17.56
CA ALA A 318 27.23 6.51 17.33
C ALA A 318 28.54 6.06 17.98
N GLU A 319 29.67 6.36 17.31
CA GLU A 319 31.02 6.22 17.80
C GLU A 319 31.67 7.59 17.88
N ILE A 320 32.33 7.88 19.01
CA ILE A 320 33.16 9.09 19.21
C ILE A 320 34.62 8.68 19.26
N ARG A 321 35.45 9.38 18.47
CA ARG A 321 36.84 9.08 18.29
C ARG A 321 37.72 10.28 18.66
N CYS A 322 38.69 10.09 19.54
CA CYS A 322 39.73 11.06 19.81
C CYS A 322 41.06 10.52 19.28
N ALA A 323 41.76 11.32 18.49
CA ALA A 323 43.02 10.94 17.85
C ALA A 323 42.95 9.59 17.09
N GLY A 324 41.82 9.31 16.47
CA GLY A 324 41.54 8.09 15.70
C GLY A 324 41.13 6.86 16.52
N ALA A 325 41.22 6.88 17.84
CA ALA A 325 40.77 5.79 18.70
C ALA A 325 39.33 5.99 19.16
N VAL A 326 38.49 4.93 19.16
CA VAL A 326 37.15 4.97 19.74
C VAL A 326 37.25 5.13 21.25
N VAL A 327 36.70 6.22 21.77
CA VAL A 327 36.70 6.58 23.19
C VAL A 327 35.33 6.47 23.85
N ALA A 328 34.25 6.55 23.05
CA ALA A 328 32.88 6.30 23.49
C ALA A 328 32.03 5.74 22.40
N THR A 329 31.00 5.00 22.80
CA THR A 329 29.93 4.51 21.92
C THR A 329 28.57 4.81 22.55
N VAL A 330 27.59 5.15 21.71
CA VAL A 330 26.20 5.35 22.09
C VAL A 330 25.38 4.41 21.23
N HIS A 331 24.65 3.50 21.85
CA HIS A 331 23.82 2.53 21.17
C HIS A 331 22.33 2.81 21.35
N GLY A 332 21.57 2.78 20.26
CA GLY A 332 20.12 2.76 20.28
C GLY A 332 19.46 4.08 20.70
N LEU A 333 20.15 5.23 20.57
CA LEU A 333 19.52 6.53 20.81
C LEU A 333 18.39 6.74 19.78
N ALA A 334 17.16 6.97 20.26
CA ALA A 334 16.03 7.26 19.39
C ALA A 334 15.58 8.72 19.50
N LEU A 335 15.26 9.29 18.34
CA LEU A 335 14.64 10.59 18.17
C LEU A 335 13.28 10.40 17.52
N GLU A 336 12.24 10.96 18.14
CA GLU A 336 10.87 10.98 17.62
C GLU A 336 10.42 12.41 17.37
N ILE A 337 9.61 12.61 16.34
CA ILE A 337 8.92 13.87 16.06
C ILE A 337 7.52 13.78 16.65
N ARG A 338 7.19 14.70 17.55
CA ARG A 338 5.87 14.77 18.19
C ARG A 338 5.20 16.10 17.91
N GLU A 339 3.92 16.03 17.62
CA GLU A 339 3.04 17.20 17.51
C GLU A 339 2.81 17.87 18.88
N GLU A 340 2.41 19.12 18.87
CA GLU A 340 1.91 19.79 20.05
C GLU A 340 0.56 19.15 20.48
N GLN A 341 0.39 18.96 21.77
CA GLN A 341 -0.80 18.33 22.32
C GLN A 341 -2.09 19.07 21.92
N GLY A 342 -3.03 18.31 21.35
CA GLY A 342 -4.32 18.83 20.89
C GLY A 342 -4.36 19.29 19.44
N LEU A 343 -3.23 19.26 18.71
CA LEU A 343 -3.26 19.47 17.27
C LEU A 343 -3.75 18.20 16.55
N ALA A 344 -4.69 18.39 15.62
CA ALA A 344 -5.12 17.30 14.74
C ALA A 344 -3.97 16.90 13.80
N ILE A 345 -3.75 15.61 13.66
CA ILE A 345 -2.71 15.02 12.80
C ILE A 345 -3.28 14.26 11.61
N GLY A 346 -4.58 14.24 11.46
CA GLY A 346 -5.31 13.58 10.38
C GLY A 346 -6.60 14.34 10.05
N PRO A 347 -7.41 13.86 9.10
CA PRO A 347 -8.71 14.42 8.78
C PRO A 347 -9.67 14.38 9.97
N ASP A 348 -10.54 15.38 10.05
CA ASP A 348 -11.64 15.42 11.01
C ASP A 348 -12.77 14.45 10.59
N ALA A 349 -13.80 14.33 11.44
CA ALA A 349 -14.99 13.53 11.15
C ALA A 349 -15.63 13.97 9.82
N GLY A 350 -16.07 12.99 9.03
CA GLY A 350 -16.55 13.25 7.66
C GLY A 350 -15.44 13.37 6.62
N GLY A 351 -14.18 13.17 7.02
CA GLY A 351 -13.03 13.30 6.15
C GLY A 351 -12.66 14.75 5.82
N GLU A 352 -13.15 15.71 6.60
CA GLU A 352 -12.84 17.12 6.41
C GLU A 352 -11.38 17.40 6.79
N ILE A 353 -10.66 18.10 5.89
CA ILE A 353 -9.28 18.49 6.10
C ILE A 353 -9.26 20.02 6.24
N SER A 354 -9.41 20.48 7.49
CA SER A 354 -9.53 21.89 7.83
C SER A 354 -8.26 22.70 7.59
N ARG A 355 -7.11 22.03 7.41
CA ARG A 355 -5.81 22.63 7.14
C ARG A 355 -4.92 21.67 6.34
N PHE A 356 -3.91 22.23 5.68
CA PHE A 356 -2.90 21.40 5.04
C PHE A 356 -2.06 20.65 6.08
N LEU A 357 -2.07 19.32 6.04
CA LEU A 357 -1.34 18.44 6.94
C LEU A 357 -0.04 17.90 6.32
N GLY A 358 0.08 17.96 4.98
CA GLY A 358 1.25 17.51 4.26
C GLY A 358 2.27 18.64 3.99
N ARG A 359 3.45 18.23 3.53
CA ARG A 359 4.53 19.12 3.13
C ARG A 359 4.25 19.83 1.80
N ARG A 360 5.13 20.75 1.42
CA ARG A 360 5.11 21.36 0.08
C ARG A 360 5.65 20.39 -0.97
N ASN A 361 5.05 20.44 -2.15
CA ASN A 361 5.59 19.79 -3.34
C ASN A 361 6.69 20.65 -3.99
N VAL A 362 7.25 20.17 -5.09
CA VAL A 362 8.29 20.88 -5.86
C VAL A 362 7.81 22.20 -6.47
N PHE A 363 6.51 22.41 -6.60
CA PHE A 363 5.90 23.63 -7.10
C PHE A 363 5.55 24.64 -5.99
N GLY A 364 5.90 24.34 -4.74
CA GLY A 364 5.61 25.17 -3.58
C GLY A 364 4.19 25.07 -3.04
N GLN A 365 3.35 24.16 -3.56
CA GLN A 365 1.99 23.93 -3.09
C GLN A 365 1.98 22.99 -1.89
N ARG A 366 1.18 23.29 -0.88
CA ARG A 366 1.02 22.40 0.30
C ARG A 366 0.05 21.28 0.02
N ALA A 367 0.42 20.08 0.41
CA ALA A 367 -0.44 18.91 0.35
C ALA A 367 -1.49 18.91 1.47
N LEU A 368 -2.68 18.42 1.18
CA LEU A 368 -3.71 18.17 2.20
C LEU A 368 -3.24 17.07 3.17
N LEU A 369 -2.74 15.95 2.62
CA LEU A 369 -2.17 14.82 3.35
C LEU A 369 -0.81 14.48 2.73
N GLY A 370 0.15 14.05 3.53
CA GLY A 370 1.50 13.70 3.07
C GLY A 370 1.86 12.24 3.34
N GLU A 371 3.14 11.95 3.19
CA GLU A 371 3.74 10.61 3.30
C GLU A 371 3.44 9.92 4.65
N PHE A 372 3.32 10.69 5.73
CA PHE A 372 2.90 10.21 7.04
C PHE A 372 1.52 9.55 6.98
N HIS A 373 0.54 10.22 6.36
CA HIS A 373 -0.82 9.71 6.19
C HIS A 373 -0.87 8.52 5.23
N MET A 374 -0.09 8.56 4.14
CA MET A 374 0.00 7.45 3.20
C MET A 374 0.58 6.20 3.87
N THR A 375 1.60 6.36 4.73
CA THR A 375 2.15 5.25 5.52
C THR A 375 1.12 4.70 6.52
N HIS A 376 0.34 5.58 7.17
CA HIS A 376 -0.77 5.15 8.02
C HIS A 376 -1.86 4.42 7.24
N SER A 377 -2.20 4.87 6.01
CA SER A 377 -3.15 4.18 5.14
C SER A 377 -2.66 2.80 4.70
N ALA A 378 -1.36 2.63 4.55
CA ALA A 378 -0.76 1.35 4.15
C ALA A 378 -0.73 0.33 5.30
N ARG A 379 -0.18 0.67 6.47
CA ARG A 379 0.10 -0.29 7.54
C ARG A 379 -0.08 0.25 8.98
N GLY A 380 -0.58 1.47 9.14
CA GLY A 380 -0.77 2.12 10.42
C GLY A 380 -2.24 2.29 10.81
N ASP A 381 -2.58 3.43 11.38
CA ASP A 381 -3.91 3.80 11.82
C ASP A 381 -4.69 4.50 10.70
N LEU A 382 -5.75 3.85 10.22
CA LEU A 382 -6.63 4.42 9.18
C LEU A 382 -7.40 5.65 9.70
N GLY A 383 -7.62 5.77 11.00
CA GLY A 383 -8.21 6.96 11.60
C GLY A 383 -7.33 8.21 11.41
N ILE A 384 -6.00 8.06 11.48
CA ILE A 384 -5.05 9.13 11.19
C ILE A 384 -4.99 9.41 9.68
N ALA A 385 -5.05 8.37 8.86
CA ALA A 385 -4.95 8.54 7.40
C ALA A 385 -6.20 9.14 6.76
N LEU A 386 -7.39 8.68 7.17
CA LEU A 386 -8.65 8.91 6.46
C LEU A 386 -9.73 9.57 7.33
N GLY A 387 -9.56 9.64 8.65
CA GLY A 387 -10.52 10.21 9.59
C GLY A 387 -11.05 9.19 10.62
N PRO A 388 -11.63 9.68 11.73
CA PRO A 388 -11.96 8.86 12.90
C PRO A 388 -12.95 7.72 12.64
N GLU A 389 -13.77 7.79 11.59
CA GLU A 389 -14.71 6.72 11.20
C GLU A 389 -13.96 5.43 10.86
N PHE A 390 -12.73 5.53 10.39
CA PHE A 390 -11.89 4.38 10.02
C PHE A 390 -11.15 3.76 11.20
N SER A 391 -11.21 4.35 12.40
CA SER A 391 -10.62 3.75 13.61
C SER A 391 -11.26 2.41 13.98
N ALA A 392 -12.50 2.15 13.51
CA ALA A 392 -13.17 0.84 13.67
C ALA A 392 -12.40 -0.31 12.98
N TYR A 393 -11.50 0.00 12.04
CA TYR A 393 -10.69 -1.00 11.33
C TYR A 393 -9.33 -1.30 12.01
N ALA A 394 -9.10 -0.79 13.22
CA ALA A 394 -7.87 -1.11 13.95
C ALA A 394 -7.73 -2.62 14.18
N GLY A 395 -6.63 -3.21 13.70
CA GLY A 395 -6.37 -4.65 13.80
C GLY A 395 -7.27 -5.56 12.96
N ARG A 396 -8.15 -4.99 12.13
CA ARG A 396 -9.05 -5.73 11.24
C ARG A 396 -8.57 -5.65 9.79
N ARG A 397 -9.02 -6.61 8.97
CA ARG A 397 -8.84 -6.54 7.53
C ARG A 397 -9.68 -5.39 6.98
N ALA A 398 -8.98 -4.42 6.44
CA ALA A 398 -9.58 -3.28 5.77
C ALA A 398 -8.82 -3.04 4.47
N THR A 399 -9.39 -2.20 3.63
CA THR A 399 -8.71 -1.76 2.42
C THR A 399 -7.52 -0.88 2.78
N ARG A 400 -6.35 -1.23 2.29
CA ARG A 400 -5.07 -0.61 2.58
C ARG A 400 -4.35 -0.21 1.30
N MET A 401 -3.52 0.83 1.37
CA MET A 401 -2.55 1.10 0.31
C MET A 401 -1.43 0.06 0.35
N PRO A 402 -0.77 -0.25 -0.77
CA PRO A 402 0.51 -0.94 -0.75
C PRO A 402 1.53 -0.19 0.09
N ASN A 403 2.55 -0.89 0.59
CA ASN A 403 3.52 -0.26 1.48
C ASN A 403 4.97 -0.36 0.97
N HIS A 404 5.90 0.33 1.64
CA HIS A 404 7.33 0.39 1.32
C HIS A 404 7.57 0.74 -0.17
N GLY A 405 8.41 -0.01 -0.88
CA GLY A 405 8.73 0.26 -2.28
C GLY A 405 7.57 0.11 -3.28
N LEU A 406 6.44 -0.44 -2.85
CA LEU A 406 5.19 -0.46 -3.62
C LEU A 406 4.27 0.72 -3.31
N GLN A 407 4.56 1.57 -2.34
CA GLN A 407 3.78 2.77 -2.07
C GLN A 407 4.15 3.85 -3.11
N LEU A 408 3.31 4.02 -4.12
CA LEU A 408 3.53 4.88 -5.28
C LEU A 408 2.57 6.09 -5.31
N CYS A 409 2.10 6.47 -4.14
CA CYS A 409 1.37 7.69 -3.86
C CYS A 409 1.95 8.31 -2.59
N ASP A 410 2.56 9.49 -2.68
CA ASP A 410 3.23 10.15 -1.56
C ASP A 410 2.32 11.10 -0.81
N ARG A 411 1.43 11.80 -1.55
CA ARG A 411 0.62 12.86 -0.97
C ARG A 411 -0.66 13.12 -1.75
N VAL A 412 -1.64 13.68 -1.06
CA VAL A 412 -2.91 14.16 -1.62
C VAL A 412 -2.84 15.67 -1.71
N MET A 413 -2.97 16.20 -2.92
CA MET A 413 -2.96 17.66 -3.19
C MET A 413 -4.37 18.25 -3.13
N GLY A 414 -5.38 17.47 -3.50
CA GLY A 414 -6.78 17.86 -3.49
C GLY A 414 -7.71 16.67 -3.57
N VAL A 415 -8.87 16.80 -2.94
CA VAL A 415 -9.99 15.87 -3.08
C VAL A 415 -11.25 16.69 -3.28
N ASP A 416 -12.03 16.34 -4.29
CA ASP A 416 -13.39 16.85 -4.51
C ASP A 416 -14.37 15.68 -4.33
N GLY A 417 -15.27 15.79 -3.35
CA GLY A 417 -16.19 14.75 -2.95
C GLY A 417 -16.42 14.75 -1.44
N ARG A 418 -17.51 14.15 -1.02
CA ARG A 418 -17.88 14.07 0.39
C ARG A 418 -17.94 12.63 0.87
N ARG A 419 -17.58 12.41 2.11
CA ARG A 419 -17.73 11.13 2.76
C ARG A 419 -19.16 10.62 2.68
N GLY A 420 -19.35 9.38 2.21
CA GLY A 420 -20.65 8.76 1.98
C GLY A 420 -21.31 9.14 0.65
N GLN A 421 -20.78 10.09 -0.10
CA GLN A 421 -21.22 10.38 -1.46
C GLN A 421 -20.42 9.50 -2.44
N LEU A 422 -21.06 8.44 -2.93
CA LEU A 422 -20.39 7.42 -3.75
C LEU A 422 -20.74 7.50 -5.25
N ASP A 423 -21.38 8.60 -5.69
CA ASP A 423 -21.80 8.81 -7.09
C ASP A 423 -20.87 9.76 -7.87
N ALA A 424 -20.02 10.50 -7.18
CA ALA A 424 -19.06 11.40 -7.79
C ALA A 424 -17.88 11.70 -6.86
N GLY A 425 -16.74 12.03 -7.44
CA GLY A 425 -15.57 12.50 -6.72
C GLY A 425 -14.33 12.51 -7.60
N SER A 426 -13.34 13.30 -7.20
CA SER A 426 -12.01 13.29 -7.82
C SER A 426 -10.92 13.50 -6.78
N ALA A 427 -9.74 12.98 -7.08
CA ALA A 427 -8.54 13.21 -6.27
C ALA A 427 -7.38 13.65 -7.16
N HIS A 428 -6.56 14.53 -6.62
CA HIS A 428 -5.27 14.91 -7.17
C HIS A 428 -4.20 14.47 -6.17
N THR A 429 -3.34 13.55 -6.59
CA THR A 429 -2.26 13.02 -5.78
C THR A 429 -0.94 13.19 -6.49
N GLU A 430 0.15 12.98 -5.80
CA GLU A 430 1.50 13.05 -6.39
C GLU A 430 2.38 11.92 -5.87
N TYR A 431 3.32 11.54 -6.73
CA TYR A 431 4.39 10.61 -6.41
C TYR A 431 5.73 11.16 -6.92
N ASP A 432 6.71 11.29 -6.03
CA ASP A 432 8.09 11.62 -6.43
C ASP A 432 8.81 10.32 -6.83
N SER A 433 9.27 10.25 -8.08
CA SER A 433 9.94 9.08 -8.64
C SER A 433 11.47 9.22 -8.57
N PRO A 434 12.13 8.72 -7.51
CA PRO A 434 13.58 8.81 -7.36
C PRO A 434 14.34 8.05 -8.45
N ALA A 435 15.38 8.65 -9.03
CA ALA A 435 16.22 7.99 -10.04
C ALA A 435 16.89 6.70 -9.53
N ASP A 436 17.08 6.58 -8.21
CA ASP A 436 17.65 5.43 -7.52
C ASP A 436 16.60 4.43 -7.01
N SER A 437 15.34 4.53 -7.47
CA SER A 437 14.29 3.58 -7.12
C SER A 437 14.58 2.19 -7.69
N TRP A 438 14.20 1.17 -6.92
CA TRP A 438 14.45 -0.23 -7.23
C TRP A 438 14.01 -0.65 -8.64
N TYR A 439 12.88 -0.15 -9.11
CA TYR A 439 12.32 -0.51 -10.41
C TYR A 439 13.11 0.03 -11.61
N TYR A 440 13.95 1.05 -11.45
CA TYR A 440 14.83 1.52 -12.53
C TYR A 440 16.05 0.63 -12.73
N VAL A 441 16.55 0.04 -11.64
CA VAL A 441 17.76 -0.80 -11.68
C VAL A 441 17.45 -2.29 -11.86
N GLU A 442 16.22 -2.71 -11.55
CA GLU A 442 15.81 -4.11 -11.62
C GLU A 442 15.00 -4.44 -12.88
N SER A 443 14.58 -3.44 -13.67
CA SER A 443 13.83 -3.60 -14.91
C SER A 443 14.72 -3.92 -16.11
N ALA A 444 14.17 -4.61 -17.10
CA ALA A 444 14.76 -4.71 -18.43
C ALA A 444 14.57 -3.44 -19.27
N ASN A 445 13.64 -2.57 -18.91
CA ASN A 445 13.36 -1.32 -19.64
C ASN A 445 14.41 -0.25 -19.37
N ALA A 446 14.68 0.58 -20.36
CA ALA A 446 15.53 1.76 -20.23
C ALA A 446 14.98 2.82 -19.28
N SER A 447 13.68 2.76 -18.96
CA SER A 447 12.97 3.69 -18.07
C SER A 447 12.08 2.93 -17.07
N MET A 448 11.12 3.61 -16.47
CA MET A 448 10.12 3.00 -15.56
C MET A 448 9.36 1.87 -16.26
N PRO A 449 9.24 0.67 -15.68
CA PRO A 449 8.51 -0.44 -16.27
C PRO A 449 6.99 -0.25 -16.17
N ASN A 450 6.23 -0.97 -17.02
CA ASN A 450 4.78 -0.84 -17.10
C ASN A 450 4.07 -1.14 -15.77
N VAL A 451 4.58 -2.08 -14.97
CA VAL A 451 4.03 -2.40 -13.65
C VAL A 451 3.94 -1.16 -12.75
N VAL A 452 4.93 -0.27 -12.78
CA VAL A 452 4.95 0.94 -11.97
C VAL A 452 3.97 2.00 -12.52
N TYR A 453 3.79 2.11 -13.85
CA TYR A 453 2.73 2.94 -14.44
C TYR A 453 1.34 2.50 -13.94
N MET A 454 1.06 1.20 -13.99
CA MET A 454 -0.20 0.63 -13.51
C MET A 454 -0.39 0.91 -12.01
N GLU A 455 0.55 0.51 -11.17
CA GLU A 455 0.44 0.67 -9.72
C GLU A 455 0.27 2.14 -9.31
N THR A 456 1.05 3.05 -9.92
CA THR A 456 0.98 4.49 -9.64
C THR A 456 -0.41 5.06 -9.95
N SER A 457 -1.03 4.68 -11.08
CA SER A 457 -2.36 5.15 -11.47
C SER A 457 -3.47 4.54 -10.61
N LEU A 458 -3.38 3.23 -10.34
CA LEU A 458 -4.41 2.51 -9.59
C LEU A 458 -4.47 2.94 -8.12
N GLN A 459 -3.34 3.27 -7.49
CA GLN A 459 -3.29 3.68 -6.08
C GLN A 459 -3.99 5.02 -5.83
N SER A 460 -3.91 5.98 -6.74
CA SER A 460 -4.67 7.22 -6.65
C SER A 460 -6.18 6.98 -6.69
N ALA A 461 -6.64 6.08 -7.59
CA ALA A 461 -8.04 5.72 -7.73
C ALA A 461 -8.58 5.02 -6.47
N LEU A 462 -7.82 4.04 -5.94
CA LEU A 462 -8.19 3.35 -4.73
C LEU A 462 -8.27 4.27 -3.50
N LEU A 463 -7.33 5.24 -3.38
CA LEU A 463 -7.30 6.20 -2.28
C LEU A 463 -8.55 7.09 -2.28
N LEU A 464 -9.01 7.50 -3.48
CA LEU A 464 -10.27 8.22 -3.63
C LEU A 464 -11.46 7.39 -3.13
N GLY A 465 -11.57 6.11 -3.53
CA GLY A 465 -12.61 5.20 -3.07
C GLY A 465 -12.63 5.04 -1.55
N TYR A 466 -11.45 4.94 -0.92
CA TYR A 466 -11.33 4.89 0.55
C TYR A 466 -11.78 6.21 1.18
N PHE A 467 -11.28 7.32 0.67
CA PHE A 467 -11.64 8.65 1.18
C PHE A 467 -13.14 8.90 1.12
N LEU A 468 -13.81 8.53 0.03
CA LEU A 468 -15.26 8.65 -0.12
C LEU A 468 -16.03 7.69 0.81
N GLY A 469 -15.39 6.66 1.35
CA GLY A 469 -15.94 5.75 2.34
C GLY A 469 -16.70 4.57 1.74
N ALA A 470 -16.21 3.99 0.65
CA ALA A 470 -16.80 2.81 0.02
C ALA A 470 -17.04 1.66 1.04
N THR A 471 -16.09 1.42 1.96
CA THR A 471 -16.22 0.38 2.99
C THR A 471 -17.09 0.79 4.18
N LEU A 472 -17.33 2.09 4.37
CA LEU A 472 -18.19 2.59 5.45
C LEU A 472 -19.69 2.35 5.19
N THR A 473 -20.05 1.76 4.05
CA THR A 473 -21.41 1.24 3.80
C THR A 473 -21.74 0.07 4.72
N SER A 474 -20.72 -0.67 5.21
CA SER A 474 -20.83 -1.77 6.17
C SER A 474 -19.58 -1.80 7.06
N PRO A 475 -19.44 -0.84 8.01
CA PRO A 475 -18.18 -0.67 8.78
C PRO A 475 -17.89 -1.82 9.76
N GLU A 476 -18.87 -2.68 10.02
CA GLU A 476 -18.72 -3.90 10.83
C GLU A 476 -18.08 -5.07 10.06
N GLU A 477 -18.06 -5.01 8.72
CA GLU A 477 -17.47 -6.07 7.90
C GLU A 477 -16.00 -5.84 7.63
N ASP A 478 -15.27 -6.93 7.40
CA ASP A 478 -13.91 -6.92 6.88
C ASP A 478 -13.96 -6.93 5.35
N PHE A 479 -13.22 -6.04 4.72
CA PHE A 479 -13.17 -5.94 3.27
C PHE A 479 -11.79 -6.26 2.70
N SER A 480 -11.78 -6.89 1.55
CA SER A 480 -10.62 -7.06 0.66
C SER A 480 -10.83 -6.26 -0.61
N LEU A 481 -9.83 -5.55 -1.04
CA LEU A 481 -9.86 -4.86 -2.33
C LEU A 481 -9.32 -5.75 -3.44
N ARG A 482 -10.00 -5.74 -4.60
CA ARG A 482 -9.50 -6.39 -5.83
C ARG A 482 -9.74 -5.50 -7.03
N ASN A 483 -8.75 -5.39 -7.89
CA ASN A 483 -8.92 -4.88 -9.23
C ASN A 483 -9.59 -5.97 -10.08
N LEU A 484 -10.54 -5.61 -10.92
CA LEU A 484 -11.32 -6.57 -11.73
C LEU A 484 -11.08 -6.40 -13.22
N ASP A 485 -11.28 -5.19 -13.73
CA ASP A 485 -11.15 -4.87 -15.14
C ASP A 485 -10.46 -3.52 -15.30
N GLY A 486 -9.82 -3.30 -16.43
CA GLY A 486 -9.30 -2.00 -16.76
C GLY A 486 -8.64 -1.97 -18.13
N SER A 487 -8.36 -0.77 -18.55
CA SER A 487 -7.55 -0.49 -19.72
C SER A 487 -6.70 0.75 -19.52
N ALA A 488 -5.54 0.77 -20.17
CA ALA A 488 -4.65 1.92 -20.08
C ALA A 488 -3.78 2.05 -21.32
N THR A 489 -3.37 3.30 -21.59
CA THR A 489 -2.54 3.63 -22.75
C THR A 489 -1.42 4.59 -22.34
N VAL A 490 -0.21 4.30 -22.74
CA VAL A 490 0.90 5.25 -22.67
C VAL A 490 0.75 6.26 -23.82
N LEU A 491 0.65 7.54 -23.48
CA LEU A 491 0.35 8.60 -24.44
C LEU A 491 1.61 9.19 -25.06
N ARG A 492 2.74 9.17 -24.33
CA ARG A 492 4.05 9.65 -24.79
C ARG A 492 5.20 9.01 -24.02
N GLU A 493 6.37 8.96 -24.63
CA GLU A 493 7.61 8.60 -23.92
C GLU A 493 8.05 9.75 -23.02
N VAL A 494 8.47 9.43 -21.82
CA VAL A 494 9.01 10.38 -20.84
C VAL A 494 9.97 9.68 -19.89
N ASP A 495 11.10 10.33 -19.58
CA ASP A 495 11.95 9.89 -18.47
C ASP A 495 11.41 10.45 -17.16
N LEU A 496 10.99 9.56 -16.27
CA LEU A 496 10.36 9.89 -15.00
C LEU A 496 11.35 9.94 -13.82
N ARG A 497 12.64 9.74 -14.07
CA ARG A 497 13.67 9.82 -13.02
C ARG A 497 13.75 11.23 -12.45
N ASP A 498 13.69 11.31 -11.12
CA ASP A 498 13.68 12.55 -10.33
C ASP A 498 12.53 13.52 -10.69
N LYS A 499 11.45 12.99 -11.28
CA LYS A 499 10.24 13.73 -11.58
C LYS A 499 9.17 13.52 -10.50
N THR A 500 8.28 14.49 -10.39
CA THR A 500 7.03 14.37 -9.64
C THR A 500 5.92 13.97 -10.62
N ILE A 501 5.37 12.79 -10.44
CA ILE A 501 4.22 12.31 -11.20
C ILE A 501 2.96 12.88 -10.54
N GLN A 502 2.18 13.61 -11.31
CA GLN A 502 0.88 14.13 -10.94
C GLN A 502 -0.19 13.11 -11.33
N GLN A 503 -1.04 12.73 -10.39
CA GLN A 503 -2.04 11.68 -10.58
C GLN A 503 -3.43 12.31 -10.40
N THR A 504 -4.28 12.19 -11.40
CA THR A 504 -5.69 12.61 -11.31
C THR A 504 -6.57 11.38 -11.43
N SER A 505 -7.48 11.19 -10.48
CA SER A 505 -8.47 10.11 -10.52
C SER A 505 -9.87 10.67 -10.36
N ARG A 506 -10.84 10.10 -11.08
CA ARG A 506 -12.26 10.46 -11.00
C ARG A 506 -13.10 9.22 -10.85
N LEU A 507 -14.02 9.24 -9.90
CA LEU A 507 -15.04 8.24 -9.76
C LEU A 507 -16.08 8.42 -10.86
N ILE A 508 -16.35 7.35 -11.65
CA ILE A 508 -17.32 7.34 -12.74
C ILE A 508 -18.64 6.75 -12.25
N ASP A 509 -18.58 5.60 -11.56
CA ASP A 509 -19.76 4.87 -11.11
C ASP A 509 -19.50 4.09 -9.85
N THR A 510 -20.54 3.86 -9.05
CA THR A 510 -20.52 2.99 -7.87
C THR A 510 -21.77 2.12 -7.84
N THR A 511 -21.57 0.81 -7.71
CA THR A 511 -22.62 -0.16 -7.44
C THR A 511 -22.42 -0.78 -6.06
N VAL A 512 -23.41 -0.65 -5.18
CA VAL A 512 -23.40 -1.22 -3.82
C VAL A 512 -24.32 -2.42 -3.77
N LEU A 513 -23.75 -3.57 -3.41
CA LEU A 513 -24.45 -4.86 -3.24
C LEU A 513 -24.17 -5.38 -1.82
N VAL A 514 -24.87 -6.43 -1.41
CA VAL A 514 -24.60 -7.08 -0.12
C VAL A 514 -23.22 -7.69 -0.11
N GLY A 515 -22.35 -7.18 0.77
CA GLY A 515 -20.95 -7.64 0.90
C GLY A 515 -20.01 -7.25 -0.24
N VAL A 516 -20.47 -6.42 -1.18
CA VAL A 516 -19.68 -5.97 -2.34
C VAL A 516 -19.93 -4.51 -2.66
N VAL A 517 -18.88 -3.72 -2.85
CA VAL A 517 -18.96 -2.39 -3.45
C VAL A 517 -18.08 -2.37 -4.68
N LEU A 518 -18.64 -2.04 -5.82
CA LEU A 518 -17.92 -1.91 -7.09
C LEU A 518 -17.79 -0.44 -7.44
N GLN A 519 -16.58 0.00 -7.83
CA GLN A 519 -16.32 1.38 -8.23
C GLN A 519 -15.47 1.44 -9.49
N THR A 520 -15.96 2.18 -10.49
CA THR A 520 -15.22 2.45 -11.72
C THR A 520 -14.59 3.83 -11.65
N PHE A 521 -13.32 3.91 -12.01
CA PHE A 521 -12.55 5.15 -12.03
C PHE A 521 -11.89 5.36 -13.39
N SER A 522 -11.83 6.62 -13.83
CA SER A 522 -10.85 7.07 -14.82
C SER A 522 -9.66 7.69 -14.11
N TYR A 523 -8.48 7.59 -14.73
CA TYR A 523 -7.25 8.18 -14.21
C TYR A 523 -6.32 8.68 -15.31
N GLU A 524 -5.51 9.66 -14.93
CA GLU A 524 -4.48 10.25 -15.79
C GLU A 524 -3.22 10.51 -14.96
N LEU A 525 -2.06 10.16 -15.52
CA LEU A 525 -0.76 10.53 -14.98
C LEU A 525 -0.13 11.58 -15.86
N ALA A 526 0.37 12.66 -15.24
CA ALA A 526 1.06 13.74 -15.90
C ALA A 526 2.41 14.03 -15.24
N VAL A 527 3.33 14.62 -15.99
CA VAL A 527 4.56 15.19 -15.49
C VAL A 527 4.78 16.55 -16.13
N ASP A 528 5.15 17.53 -15.31
CA ASP A 528 5.29 18.93 -15.74
C ASP A 528 3.99 19.49 -16.37
N GLY A 529 2.82 18.98 -15.92
CA GLY A 529 1.49 19.36 -16.41
C GLY A 529 1.07 18.70 -17.72
N GLU A 530 1.89 17.81 -18.31
CA GLU A 530 1.57 17.11 -19.56
C GLU A 530 1.27 15.64 -19.33
N PRO A 531 0.10 15.12 -19.76
CA PRO A 531 -0.28 13.73 -19.63
C PRO A 531 0.69 12.78 -20.36
N PHE A 532 0.98 11.64 -19.75
CA PHE A 532 1.78 10.56 -20.37
C PHE A 532 1.16 9.17 -20.27
N TYR A 533 0.14 8.99 -19.42
CA TYR A 533 -0.57 7.72 -19.23
C TYR A 533 -2.01 7.99 -18.82
N ALA A 534 -2.95 7.27 -19.38
CA ALA A 534 -4.37 7.41 -19.06
C ALA A 534 -5.09 6.07 -19.18
N GLY A 535 -6.17 5.91 -18.41
CA GLY A 535 -6.96 4.70 -18.43
C GLY A 535 -8.17 4.74 -17.52
N GLU A 536 -8.83 3.59 -17.46
CA GLU A 536 -9.98 3.33 -16.58
C GLU A 536 -9.82 1.99 -15.88
N SER A 537 -10.42 1.85 -14.71
CA SER A 537 -10.37 0.59 -13.97
C SER A 537 -11.58 0.41 -13.06
N LEU A 538 -12.03 -0.84 -12.95
CA LEU A 538 -13.06 -1.30 -12.03
C LEU A 538 -12.40 -1.97 -10.83
N PHE A 539 -12.75 -1.52 -9.64
CA PHE A 539 -12.37 -2.12 -8.37
C PHE A 539 -13.57 -2.69 -7.65
N GLY A 540 -13.35 -3.79 -6.93
CA GLY A 540 -14.33 -4.35 -6.01
C GLY A 540 -13.79 -4.40 -4.58
N PHE A 541 -14.63 -4.00 -3.64
CA PHE A 541 -14.43 -4.19 -2.19
C PHE A 541 -15.32 -5.35 -1.78
N PHE A 542 -14.71 -6.44 -1.32
CA PHE A 542 -15.40 -7.71 -1.10
C PHE A 542 -15.28 -8.12 0.35
N ASN A 543 -16.39 -8.54 0.97
CA ASN A 543 -16.31 -9.26 2.22
C ASN A 543 -15.80 -10.70 1.99
N ALA A 544 -15.53 -11.43 3.07
CA ALA A 544 -14.95 -12.77 2.99
C ALA A 544 -15.85 -13.77 2.26
N ALA A 545 -17.18 -13.66 2.41
CA ALA A 545 -18.13 -14.55 1.77
C ALA A 545 -18.17 -14.35 0.25
N ALA A 546 -18.21 -13.09 -0.19
CA ALA A 546 -18.17 -12.75 -1.60
C ALA A 546 -16.86 -13.20 -2.26
N LEU A 547 -15.72 -12.99 -1.57
CA LEU A 547 -14.41 -13.36 -2.09
C LEU A 547 -14.18 -14.87 -2.18
N ALA A 548 -14.84 -15.66 -1.31
CA ALA A 548 -14.70 -17.13 -1.31
C ALA A 548 -15.31 -17.81 -2.55
N ASN A 549 -16.21 -17.13 -3.26
CA ASN A 549 -16.94 -17.68 -4.41
C ASN A 549 -16.30 -17.37 -5.77
N GLN A 550 -14.98 -17.22 -5.83
CA GLN A 550 -14.27 -16.97 -7.08
C GLN A 550 -14.24 -18.22 -7.98
N ASN A 551 -14.76 -18.09 -9.20
CA ASN A 551 -14.84 -19.14 -10.20
C ASN A 551 -13.90 -18.94 -11.41
N GLY A 552 -13.01 -17.95 -11.35
CA GLY A 552 -12.13 -17.61 -12.48
C GLY A 552 -12.88 -17.03 -13.68
N LEU A 553 -12.21 -17.01 -14.82
CA LEU A 553 -12.78 -16.52 -16.09
C LEU A 553 -13.74 -17.51 -16.76
N ASP A 554 -13.62 -18.79 -16.41
CA ASP A 554 -14.30 -19.88 -17.08
C ASP A 554 -15.41 -20.53 -16.21
N ASN A 555 -15.98 -19.74 -15.28
CA ASN A 555 -17.09 -20.13 -14.40
C ASN A 555 -16.83 -21.42 -13.59
N GLY A 556 -15.57 -21.64 -13.15
CA GLY A 556 -15.15 -22.82 -12.38
C GLY A 556 -14.74 -24.01 -13.24
N GLU A 557 -14.85 -23.93 -14.55
CA GLU A 557 -14.35 -24.97 -15.45
C GLU A 557 -12.82 -24.81 -15.63
N PHE A 558 -12.11 -25.93 -15.67
CA PHE A 558 -10.70 -25.91 -16.00
C PHE A 558 -10.48 -25.84 -17.51
N VAL A 559 -9.97 -24.72 -17.99
CA VAL A 559 -9.53 -24.53 -19.36
C VAL A 559 -7.99 -24.66 -19.40
N PRO A 560 -7.44 -25.73 -19.99
CA PRO A 560 -5.99 -25.90 -20.08
C PRO A 560 -5.36 -24.90 -21.06
N THR A 561 -4.04 -24.69 -20.95
CA THR A 561 -3.28 -23.81 -21.86
C THR A 561 -3.39 -24.30 -23.33
N TRP A 562 -3.17 -23.40 -24.27
CA TRP A 562 -3.17 -23.76 -25.69
C TRP A 562 -2.25 -24.96 -25.98
N LEU A 563 -1.05 -25.01 -25.37
CA LEU A 563 -0.09 -26.10 -25.57
C LEU A 563 -0.62 -27.45 -25.06
N ASP A 564 -1.34 -27.45 -23.94
CA ASP A 564 -1.92 -28.69 -23.37
C ASP A 564 -3.14 -29.20 -24.13
N ARG A 565 -3.80 -28.33 -24.91
CA ARG A 565 -4.94 -28.70 -25.79
C ARG A 565 -4.51 -29.33 -27.12
N GLN A 566 -3.21 -29.31 -27.46
CA GLN A 566 -2.75 -29.86 -28.75
C GLN A 566 -2.79 -31.40 -28.74
N GLU A 567 -3.55 -31.97 -29.65
CA GLU A 567 -3.61 -33.44 -29.85
C GLU A 567 -2.21 -34.05 -30.12
N ARG A 568 -1.42 -33.31 -30.91
CA ARG A 568 -0.01 -33.66 -31.17
C ARG A 568 0.87 -32.55 -30.63
N ARG A 569 1.64 -32.85 -29.59
CA ARG A 569 2.55 -31.88 -28.98
C ARG A 569 3.53 -31.33 -30.03
N PRO A 570 3.55 -29.99 -30.28
CA PRO A 570 4.49 -29.40 -31.21
C PRO A 570 5.92 -29.45 -30.65
N ALA A 571 6.91 -29.18 -31.49
CA ALA A 571 8.28 -29.00 -31.04
C ALA A 571 8.37 -27.75 -30.16
N VAL A 572 8.82 -27.95 -28.93
CA VAL A 572 8.96 -26.87 -27.93
C VAL A 572 10.43 -26.54 -27.79
N ARG A 573 10.77 -25.25 -27.85
CA ARG A 573 12.07 -24.73 -27.41
C ARG A 573 11.94 -24.15 -26.00
N VAL A 574 13.04 -24.06 -25.28
CA VAL A 574 13.10 -23.46 -23.94
C VAL A 574 14.05 -22.27 -23.98
N ILE A 575 13.61 -21.14 -23.47
CA ILE A 575 14.41 -19.96 -23.22
C ILE A 575 14.80 -19.97 -21.74
N ASP A 576 16.08 -20.16 -21.45
CA ASP A 576 16.63 -20.18 -20.10
C ASP A 576 16.96 -18.75 -19.65
N VAL A 577 15.96 -18.10 -19.05
CA VAL A 577 16.07 -16.73 -18.56
C VAL A 577 17.02 -16.64 -17.36
N ALA A 578 17.02 -17.67 -16.50
CA ALA A 578 17.92 -17.74 -15.36
C ALA A 578 19.39 -17.75 -15.79
N ALA A 579 19.72 -18.56 -16.81
CA ALA A 579 21.06 -18.58 -17.40
C ALA A 579 21.44 -17.25 -18.06
N ARG A 580 20.51 -16.62 -18.79
CA ARG A 580 20.74 -15.30 -19.41
C ARG A 580 20.98 -14.21 -18.36
N ARG A 581 20.19 -14.19 -17.32
CA ARG A 581 20.35 -13.29 -16.18
C ARG A 581 21.70 -13.47 -15.49
N ALA A 582 22.11 -14.71 -15.28
CA ALA A 582 23.40 -15.02 -14.67
C ALA A 582 24.61 -14.64 -15.55
N SER A 583 24.45 -14.63 -16.88
CA SER A 583 25.53 -14.22 -17.81
C SER A 583 25.82 -12.71 -17.74
N GLY A 584 24.83 -11.90 -17.43
CA GLY A 584 24.93 -10.43 -17.37
C GLY A 584 25.34 -9.77 -18.70
N THR A 585 25.19 -10.46 -19.84
CA THR A 585 25.62 -9.98 -21.15
C THR A 585 24.43 -9.73 -22.07
N GLY A 586 24.58 -8.77 -23.01
CA GLY A 586 23.56 -8.39 -23.97
C GLY A 586 22.55 -7.39 -23.42
N ILE A 587 21.32 -7.41 -23.96
CA ILE A 587 20.24 -6.52 -23.50
C ILE A 587 19.86 -6.88 -22.06
N PRO A 588 19.65 -5.90 -21.17
CA PRO A 588 19.24 -6.16 -19.80
C PRO A 588 17.99 -7.04 -19.71
N CYS A 589 17.92 -7.92 -18.72
CA CYS A 589 16.70 -8.61 -18.33
C CYS A 589 16.34 -8.21 -16.89
N ALA A 590 15.07 -8.42 -16.53
CA ALA A 590 14.61 -8.11 -15.19
C ALA A 590 15.33 -8.95 -14.12
N VAL A 591 15.72 -8.31 -13.02
CA VAL A 591 16.49 -8.90 -11.92
C VAL A 591 15.83 -8.59 -10.58
N GLY A 592 16.37 -9.12 -9.49
CA GLY A 592 15.93 -8.78 -8.13
C GLY A 592 14.46 -9.05 -7.89
N HIS A 593 13.73 -8.04 -7.39
CA HIS A 593 12.30 -8.12 -7.10
C HIS A 593 11.44 -8.24 -8.37
N LEU A 594 11.95 -7.77 -9.52
CA LEU A 594 11.27 -7.91 -10.82
C LEU A 594 11.64 -9.21 -11.55
N ALA A 595 12.44 -10.11 -10.99
CA ALA A 595 12.71 -11.41 -11.60
C ALA A 595 11.49 -12.33 -11.47
N MET A 596 10.55 -12.23 -12.42
CA MET A 596 9.26 -12.94 -12.35
C MET A 596 9.26 -14.31 -13.04
N LEU A 597 10.24 -14.61 -13.86
CA LEU A 597 10.33 -15.87 -14.64
C LEU A 597 11.77 -16.34 -14.71
N ASP A 598 11.97 -17.67 -14.78
CA ASP A 598 13.28 -18.30 -14.91
C ASP A 598 13.45 -19.07 -16.23
N HIS A 599 12.37 -19.62 -16.80
CA HIS A 599 12.39 -20.26 -18.11
C HIS A 599 11.04 -20.13 -18.81
N ILE A 600 11.06 -20.19 -20.13
CA ILE A 600 9.88 -20.03 -20.98
C ILE A 600 9.91 -21.14 -22.03
N GLU A 601 8.80 -21.83 -22.19
CA GLU A 601 8.58 -22.74 -23.33
C GLU A 601 8.04 -21.90 -24.50
N THR A 602 8.60 -22.07 -25.69
CA THR A 602 8.15 -21.36 -26.90
C THR A 602 7.91 -22.33 -28.08
N VAL A 603 6.90 -22.01 -28.89
CA VAL A 603 6.57 -22.73 -30.11
C VAL A 603 6.52 -21.74 -31.26
N ASP A 604 7.52 -21.80 -32.14
CA ASP A 604 7.65 -20.86 -33.25
C ASP A 604 6.51 -21.02 -34.27
N GLY A 605 5.98 -19.91 -34.76
CA GLY A 605 4.93 -19.91 -35.76
C GLY A 605 3.60 -20.55 -35.31
N ALA A 606 3.36 -20.63 -33.99
CA ALA A 606 2.20 -21.24 -33.38
C ALA A 606 1.35 -20.22 -32.61
N GLY A 607 0.44 -20.70 -31.76
CA GLY A 607 -0.52 -19.87 -31.03
C GLY A 607 -1.73 -19.50 -31.87
N GLU A 608 -2.63 -18.72 -31.32
CA GLU A 608 -3.90 -18.36 -31.97
C GLU A 608 -3.72 -17.59 -33.28
N PHE A 609 -2.65 -16.79 -33.36
CA PHE A 609 -2.37 -15.95 -34.53
C PHE A 609 -1.28 -16.55 -35.46
N GLY A 610 -0.69 -17.68 -35.09
CA GLY A 610 0.31 -18.35 -35.92
C GLY A 610 1.67 -17.63 -36.04
N LEU A 611 1.99 -16.70 -35.15
CA LEU A 611 3.23 -15.91 -35.15
C LEU A 611 4.21 -16.35 -34.04
N GLY A 612 3.71 -16.94 -32.99
CA GLY A 612 4.49 -17.42 -31.84
C GLY A 612 3.62 -17.67 -30.65
N TYR A 613 3.99 -18.68 -29.86
CA TYR A 613 3.36 -19.04 -28.63
C TYR A 613 4.40 -19.21 -27.53
N LEU A 614 4.07 -18.70 -26.34
CA LEU A 614 4.90 -18.85 -25.15
C LEU A 614 4.08 -19.41 -24.00
N ARG A 615 4.70 -20.24 -23.18
CA ARG A 615 4.18 -20.67 -21.89
C ARG A 615 5.29 -20.56 -20.86
N ALA A 616 5.00 -19.93 -19.74
CA ALA A 616 5.93 -19.89 -18.63
C ALA A 616 5.24 -20.25 -17.31
N THR A 617 6.01 -20.70 -16.37
CA THR A 617 5.55 -21.03 -15.02
C THR A 617 6.45 -20.35 -13.99
N ARG A 618 5.86 -19.97 -12.85
CA ARG A 618 6.56 -19.43 -11.69
C ARG A 618 6.07 -20.15 -10.44
N ALA A 619 6.98 -20.67 -9.64
CA ALA A 619 6.66 -21.15 -8.31
C ALA A 619 6.27 -19.93 -7.44
N VAL A 620 5.13 -20.01 -6.77
CA VAL A 620 4.68 -19.03 -5.78
C VAL A 620 5.15 -19.50 -4.42
N ARG A 621 5.87 -18.64 -3.70
CA ARG A 621 6.46 -18.96 -2.41
C ARG A 621 5.83 -18.09 -1.32
N THR A 622 5.67 -18.64 -0.14
CA THR A 622 5.11 -17.92 1.00
C THR A 622 5.95 -16.71 1.43
N ASP A 623 7.26 -16.73 1.11
CA ASP A 623 8.23 -15.69 1.37
C ASP A 623 8.46 -14.73 0.17
N ASP A 624 7.65 -14.82 -0.88
CA ASP A 624 7.70 -13.86 -1.98
C ASP A 624 7.46 -12.44 -1.44
N TRP A 625 8.35 -11.52 -1.79
CA TRP A 625 8.43 -10.19 -1.22
C TRP A 625 7.11 -9.39 -1.29
N PHE A 626 6.31 -9.55 -2.35
CA PHE A 626 5.07 -8.81 -2.56
C PHE A 626 3.98 -9.17 -1.54
N PHE A 627 3.98 -10.36 -0.94
CA PHE A 627 3.03 -10.71 0.12
C PHE A 627 3.25 -9.89 1.41
N GLY A 628 4.46 -9.40 1.65
CA GLY A 628 4.74 -8.49 2.75
C GLY A 628 4.32 -7.04 2.51
N TYR A 629 4.06 -6.67 1.24
CA TYR A 629 3.82 -5.27 0.85
C TYR A 629 2.45 -4.99 0.23
N HIS A 630 1.71 -6.03 -0.22
CA HIS A 630 0.45 -5.88 -0.97
C HIS A 630 -0.58 -6.97 -0.60
N PHE A 631 -1.45 -6.75 0.38
CA PHE A 631 -1.67 -5.65 1.31
C PHE A 631 -1.49 -6.09 2.78
N TYR A 632 -1.40 -5.14 3.71
CA TYR A 632 -1.38 -5.43 5.14
C TYR A 632 -2.68 -6.15 5.57
N LEU A 633 -2.56 -7.31 6.25
CA LEU A 633 -3.64 -8.23 6.64
C LEU A 633 -4.45 -8.86 5.48
N ASP A 634 -4.07 -8.60 4.22
CA ASP A 634 -4.71 -9.19 3.05
C ASP A 634 -3.66 -9.47 1.94
N PRO A 635 -2.67 -10.34 2.21
CA PRO A 635 -1.54 -10.57 1.33
C PRO A 635 -1.97 -11.25 0.04
N VAL A 636 -1.76 -10.58 -1.08
CA VAL A 636 -2.01 -11.08 -2.43
C VAL A 636 -0.92 -10.60 -3.39
N MET A 637 -0.66 -11.35 -4.45
CA MET A 637 0.21 -10.89 -5.52
C MET A 637 -0.46 -9.72 -6.26
N PRO A 638 0.22 -8.57 -6.50
CA PRO A 638 -0.30 -7.54 -7.40
C PRO A 638 -0.66 -8.08 -8.78
N GLY A 639 -1.83 -7.74 -9.30
CA GLY A 639 -2.22 -8.13 -10.66
C GLY A 639 -1.27 -7.58 -11.73
N SER A 640 -0.75 -6.40 -11.50
CA SER A 640 0.28 -5.73 -12.32
C SER A 640 1.57 -6.54 -12.45
N LEU A 641 1.98 -7.31 -11.43
CA LEU A 641 3.13 -8.22 -11.52
C LEU A 641 2.84 -9.44 -12.41
N GLY A 642 1.58 -9.88 -12.52
CA GLY A 642 1.18 -10.87 -13.51
C GLY A 642 1.29 -10.33 -14.94
N VAL A 643 0.92 -9.07 -15.16
CA VAL A 643 1.16 -8.37 -16.44
C VAL A 643 2.65 -8.23 -16.73
N GLU A 644 3.45 -7.86 -15.73
CA GLU A 644 4.90 -7.74 -15.87
C GLU A 644 5.55 -9.09 -16.23
N ALA A 645 5.10 -10.20 -15.65
CA ALA A 645 5.59 -11.53 -16.03
C ALA A 645 5.31 -11.86 -17.50
N VAL A 646 4.14 -11.46 -18.03
CA VAL A 646 3.81 -11.59 -19.46
C VAL A 646 4.73 -10.71 -20.31
N ILE A 647 4.96 -9.46 -19.92
CA ILE A 647 5.87 -8.53 -20.61
C ILE A 647 7.28 -9.12 -20.66
N GLN A 648 7.79 -9.66 -19.54
CA GLN A 648 9.11 -10.30 -19.51
C GLN A 648 9.20 -11.51 -20.42
N ALA A 649 8.16 -12.35 -20.49
CA ALA A 649 8.13 -13.48 -21.43
C ALA A 649 8.26 -13.00 -22.89
N MET A 650 7.57 -11.90 -23.24
CA MET A 650 7.65 -11.29 -24.57
C MET A 650 9.02 -10.64 -24.86
N GLN A 651 9.62 -9.98 -23.86
CA GLN A 651 10.97 -9.40 -23.98
C GLN A 651 12.02 -10.48 -24.26
N GLU A 652 11.99 -11.57 -23.48
CA GLU A 652 12.90 -12.68 -23.66
C GLU A 652 12.70 -13.38 -25.01
N TRP A 653 11.46 -13.56 -25.45
CA TRP A 653 11.15 -14.08 -26.77
C TRP A 653 11.67 -13.18 -27.91
N ALA A 654 11.52 -11.86 -27.77
CA ALA A 654 12.01 -10.92 -28.76
C ALA A 654 13.56 -10.96 -28.92
N VAL A 655 14.27 -11.18 -27.82
CA VAL A 655 15.72 -11.38 -27.84
C VAL A 655 16.08 -12.73 -28.46
N ASP A 656 15.43 -13.82 -28.03
CA ASP A 656 15.68 -15.19 -28.46
C ASP A 656 15.41 -15.42 -29.97
N THR A 657 14.36 -14.77 -30.49
CA THR A 657 14.03 -14.82 -31.93
C THR A 657 14.89 -13.94 -32.81
N GLY A 658 15.83 -13.16 -32.22
CA GLY A 658 16.77 -12.33 -32.94
C GLY A 658 16.24 -10.96 -33.37
N LEU A 659 15.03 -10.54 -32.92
CA LEU A 659 14.48 -9.21 -33.22
C LEU A 659 15.42 -8.09 -32.73
N ALA A 660 16.03 -8.27 -31.57
CA ALA A 660 16.99 -7.33 -31.04
C ALA A 660 18.25 -7.19 -31.90
N ALA A 661 18.67 -8.24 -32.62
CA ALA A 661 19.82 -8.19 -33.50
C ALA A 661 19.55 -7.44 -34.83
N GLU A 662 18.30 -7.08 -35.12
CA GLU A 662 17.94 -6.23 -36.24
C GLU A 662 18.26 -4.75 -35.96
N LEU A 663 18.61 -4.38 -34.72
CA LEU A 663 18.91 -3.02 -34.27
C LEU A 663 20.40 -2.89 -33.89
N VAL A 664 20.89 -1.66 -33.83
CA VAL A 664 22.32 -1.38 -33.58
C VAL A 664 22.64 -1.37 -32.08
N ALA A 665 21.80 -0.67 -31.29
CA ALA A 665 21.93 -0.52 -29.85
C ALA A 665 20.55 -0.65 -29.19
N PRO A 666 19.96 -1.86 -29.24
CA PRO A 666 18.58 -2.06 -28.80
C PRO A 666 18.41 -1.89 -27.30
N GLU A 667 17.36 -1.20 -26.91
CA GLU A 667 16.86 -1.11 -25.52
C GLU A 667 15.35 -1.34 -25.50
N PHE A 668 14.83 -1.90 -24.41
CA PHE A 668 13.39 -2.01 -24.21
C PHE A 668 12.81 -0.69 -23.69
N VAL A 669 11.69 -0.28 -24.26
CA VAL A 669 10.90 0.88 -23.81
C VAL A 669 9.43 0.50 -23.68
N VAL A 670 8.66 1.30 -22.92
CA VAL A 670 7.21 1.11 -22.81
C VAL A 670 6.54 1.62 -24.09
N PRO A 671 5.73 0.80 -24.79
CA PRO A 671 5.13 1.16 -26.07
C PRO A 671 4.10 2.29 -25.95
N VAL A 672 4.20 3.30 -26.81
CA VAL A 672 3.27 4.43 -26.88
C VAL A 672 2.10 4.12 -27.81
N GLY A 673 0.87 4.51 -27.41
CA GLY A 673 -0.33 4.43 -28.27
C GLY A 673 -0.89 3.02 -28.44
N VAL A 674 -0.47 2.06 -27.61
CA VAL A 674 -1.07 0.72 -27.56
C VAL A 674 -1.92 0.61 -26.29
N ALA A 675 -3.19 0.31 -26.45
CA ALA A 675 -4.07 0.08 -25.33
C ALA A 675 -3.85 -1.35 -24.79
N LEU A 676 -3.51 -1.44 -23.51
CA LEU A 676 -3.50 -2.67 -22.74
C LEU A 676 -4.83 -2.78 -22.00
N SER A 677 -5.56 -3.88 -22.18
CA SER A 677 -6.75 -4.17 -21.39
C SER A 677 -6.56 -5.44 -20.56
N TRP A 678 -7.16 -5.48 -19.37
CA TRP A 678 -7.10 -6.64 -18.49
C TRP A 678 -8.43 -6.97 -17.85
N ARG A 679 -8.65 -8.25 -17.61
CA ARG A 679 -9.76 -8.82 -16.83
C ARG A 679 -9.21 -9.77 -15.79
N TYR A 680 -9.49 -9.51 -14.52
CA TYR A 680 -9.08 -10.34 -13.40
C TYR A 680 -10.30 -10.96 -12.73
N ARG A 681 -10.35 -12.28 -12.61
CA ARG A 681 -11.42 -13.05 -11.94
C ARG A 681 -10.86 -14.01 -10.89
N GLY A 682 -9.74 -13.65 -10.34
CA GLY A 682 -9.08 -14.40 -9.28
C GLY A 682 -7.80 -13.70 -8.84
N GLN A 683 -7.20 -14.19 -7.79
CA GLN A 683 -6.00 -13.66 -7.15
C GLN A 683 -4.99 -14.78 -6.93
N ILE A 684 -3.72 -14.45 -6.89
CA ILE A 684 -2.65 -15.36 -6.49
C ILE A 684 -2.36 -15.13 -5.02
N LEU A 685 -2.51 -16.19 -4.23
CA LEU A 685 -2.24 -16.24 -2.79
C LEU A 685 -0.94 -17.01 -2.52
N ALA A 686 -0.38 -16.84 -1.35
CA ALA A 686 0.81 -17.60 -0.90
C ALA A 686 0.59 -19.11 -0.86
N SER A 687 -0.66 -19.58 -0.84
CA SER A 687 -1.07 -20.99 -0.87
C SER A 687 -1.19 -21.59 -2.26
N ASP A 688 -1.09 -20.80 -3.34
CA ASP A 688 -1.39 -21.29 -4.69
C ASP A 688 -0.22 -22.06 -5.35
N GLU A 689 0.98 -22.06 -4.78
CA GLU A 689 2.17 -22.80 -5.16
C GLU A 689 2.70 -22.53 -6.59
N LEU A 690 1.84 -22.30 -7.59
CA LEU A 690 2.21 -22.17 -8.99
C LEU A 690 1.37 -21.09 -9.70
N MET A 691 2.05 -20.25 -10.47
CA MET A 691 1.47 -19.39 -11.50
C MET A 691 1.90 -19.92 -12.88
N THR A 692 0.94 -20.08 -13.78
CA THR A 692 1.18 -20.40 -15.20
C THR A 692 0.70 -19.22 -16.05
N LEU A 693 1.43 -18.88 -17.10
CA LEU A 693 0.99 -17.90 -18.10
C LEU A 693 1.19 -18.44 -19.51
N GLU A 694 0.34 -17.97 -20.42
CA GLU A 694 0.55 -18.17 -21.85
C GLU A 694 0.41 -16.85 -22.60
N VAL A 695 1.12 -16.76 -23.74
CA VAL A 695 1.16 -15.57 -24.59
C VAL A 695 1.01 -15.99 -26.04
N HIS A 696 0.12 -15.33 -26.77
CA HIS A 696 -0.10 -15.50 -28.20
C HIS A 696 0.36 -14.26 -28.94
N ILE A 697 1.46 -14.35 -29.69
CA ILE A 697 2.02 -13.23 -30.45
C ILE A 697 1.06 -12.89 -31.58
N ARG A 698 0.51 -11.65 -31.53
CA ARG A 698 -0.52 -11.16 -32.44
C ARG A 698 0.07 -10.40 -33.63
N SER A 699 1.10 -9.58 -33.39
CA SER A 699 1.80 -8.85 -34.45
C SER A 699 3.24 -8.55 -34.08
N VAL A 700 4.07 -8.41 -35.12
CA VAL A 700 5.46 -7.88 -35.04
C VAL A 700 5.58 -6.77 -36.05
N GLU A 701 5.58 -5.54 -35.56
CA GLU A 701 5.61 -4.32 -36.37
C GLU A 701 7.02 -3.75 -36.39
N ARG A 702 7.45 -3.24 -37.57
CA ARG A 702 8.80 -2.70 -37.77
C ARG A 702 8.74 -1.30 -38.34
N ARG A 703 9.51 -0.40 -37.74
CA ARG A 703 9.82 0.93 -38.25
C ARG A 703 11.32 1.16 -38.18
N PRO A 704 11.88 2.14 -38.88
CA PRO A 704 13.31 2.46 -38.78
C PRO A 704 13.72 2.65 -37.30
N GLY A 705 14.65 1.82 -36.82
CA GLY A 705 15.14 1.84 -35.44
C GLY A 705 14.15 1.40 -34.36
N ARG A 706 13.00 0.80 -34.74
CA ARG A 706 12.00 0.31 -33.76
C ARG A 706 11.33 -0.99 -34.19
N ILE A 707 11.13 -1.88 -33.22
CA ILE A 707 10.38 -3.13 -33.40
C ILE A 707 9.40 -3.25 -32.23
N ARG A 708 8.12 -3.41 -32.56
CA ARG A 708 7.05 -3.58 -31.59
C ARG A 708 6.42 -4.96 -31.73
N VAL A 709 6.25 -5.63 -30.62
CA VAL A 709 5.54 -6.93 -30.51
C VAL A 709 4.27 -6.72 -29.70
N ILE A 710 3.14 -7.14 -30.24
CA ILE A 710 1.83 -7.08 -29.56
C ILE A 710 1.32 -8.52 -29.39
N ALA A 711 0.72 -8.80 -28.25
CA ALA A 711 0.21 -10.12 -27.89
C ALA A 711 -1.05 -10.04 -27.05
N ASP A 712 -1.78 -11.17 -27.01
CA ASP A 712 -2.81 -11.44 -26.04
C ASP A 712 -2.32 -12.55 -25.11
N ALA A 713 -2.74 -12.54 -23.83
CA ALA A 713 -2.21 -13.45 -22.84
C ALA A 713 -3.26 -13.85 -21.80
N SER A 714 -2.99 -14.97 -21.13
CA SER A 714 -3.77 -15.43 -19.99
C SER A 714 -2.87 -15.91 -18.85
N VAL A 715 -3.37 -15.84 -17.61
CA VAL A 715 -2.67 -16.31 -16.41
C VAL A 715 -3.58 -17.24 -15.62
N TRP A 716 -3.00 -18.33 -15.13
CA TRP A 716 -3.64 -19.34 -14.28
C TRP A 716 -3.01 -19.37 -12.90
N LYS A 717 -3.80 -19.64 -11.89
CA LYS A 717 -3.40 -20.33 -10.67
C LYS A 717 -3.76 -21.81 -10.84
N PRO A 718 -3.37 -22.74 -9.96
CA PRO A 718 -3.66 -24.14 -10.18
C PRO A 718 -5.12 -24.41 -10.53
N ASN A 719 -5.35 -24.97 -11.73
CA ASN A 719 -6.65 -25.37 -12.28
C ASN A 719 -7.66 -24.21 -12.51
N MET A 720 -7.26 -22.96 -12.53
CA MET A 720 -8.16 -21.82 -12.73
C MET A 720 -7.49 -20.73 -13.56
N ARG A 721 -8.09 -20.35 -14.69
CA ARG A 721 -7.68 -19.17 -15.45
C ARG A 721 -8.24 -17.92 -14.77
N ILE A 722 -7.34 -17.03 -14.38
CA ILE A 722 -7.69 -15.88 -13.55
C ILE A 722 -7.48 -14.53 -14.22
N TYR A 723 -6.54 -14.43 -15.19
CA TYR A 723 -6.31 -13.19 -15.94
C TYR A 723 -6.46 -13.44 -17.43
N GLU A 724 -7.05 -12.46 -18.10
CA GLU A 724 -7.07 -12.28 -19.55
C GLU A 724 -6.53 -10.90 -19.87
N LEU A 725 -5.55 -10.84 -20.76
CA LEU A 725 -4.85 -9.62 -21.15
C LEU A 725 -4.91 -9.48 -22.65
N THR A 726 -5.31 -8.31 -23.13
CA THR A 726 -5.40 -8.00 -24.55
C THR A 726 -4.54 -6.79 -24.89
N GLY A 727 -3.78 -6.86 -25.97
CA GLY A 727 -2.94 -5.77 -26.43
C GLY A 727 -1.68 -5.53 -25.57
N VAL A 728 -1.20 -6.55 -24.86
CA VAL A 728 0.10 -6.46 -24.17
C VAL A 728 1.18 -6.22 -25.22
N ALA A 729 2.02 -5.23 -25.00
CA ALA A 729 3.04 -4.88 -25.96
C ALA A 729 4.42 -4.67 -25.35
N VAL A 730 5.46 -4.99 -26.10
CA VAL A 730 6.85 -4.64 -25.82
C VAL A 730 7.46 -3.97 -27.04
N GLU A 731 8.40 -3.07 -26.82
CA GLU A 731 9.06 -2.35 -27.90
C GLU A 731 10.56 -2.31 -27.69
N LEU A 732 11.29 -2.66 -28.74
CA LEU A 732 12.73 -2.48 -28.87
C LEU A 732 12.99 -1.20 -29.66
N ARG A 733 13.96 -0.39 -29.21
CA ARG A 733 14.33 0.89 -29.81
C ARG A 733 15.85 1.02 -29.89
N ASP A 734 16.36 1.56 -31.01
CA ASP A 734 17.67 2.17 -31.01
C ASP A 734 17.62 3.55 -30.33
N GLY A 735 18.63 3.91 -29.55
CA GLY A 735 18.59 5.04 -28.63
C GLY A 735 18.11 6.38 -29.23
N ASP A 736 18.43 6.64 -30.52
CA ASP A 736 18.08 7.90 -31.23
C ASP A 736 16.83 7.78 -32.11
N ALA A 737 16.13 6.66 -32.11
CA ALA A 737 14.97 6.46 -32.96
C ALA A 737 13.79 7.36 -32.54
N GLN A 738 13.12 7.97 -33.54
CA GLN A 738 11.94 8.80 -33.30
C GLN A 738 10.81 7.98 -32.65
N PRO A 739 9.95 8.61 -31.82
CA PRO A 739 8.78 7.94 -31.26
C PRO A 739 7.89 7.27 -32.32
N TRP A 740 7.13 6.27 -31.89
CA TRP A 740 6.26 5.47 -32.77
C TRP A 740 5.18 6.28 -33.48
#